data_f878d055a8c70fc3befcc8a762e6b247
#
_entry.id   f878d055a8c70fc3befcc8a762e6b247
#
_cell.length_a   1.000
_cell.length_b   1.000
_cell.length_c   1.000
_cell.angle_alpha   90.00
_cell.angle_beta   90.00
_cell.angle_gamma   90.00
#
_symmetry.space_group_name_H-M   'P 1'
#
loop_
_entity.id
_entity.type
_entity.pdbx_description
1 polymer ?
#
loop_
_entity_poly.entity_id
_entity_poly.type
_entity_poly.pdbx_seq_one_letter_code
_entity_poly.pdbx_strand_id
1 'polypeptide(L)'
;MATIKDIANLAGVSHGTVSNVLNKKGNVSVQKINLVENAVRQLGFKPNAQAKQLKQGKTNRVAIIVPKLHIKRYGDLYAGVAFVLNDSDYDLTIYSTDDSGEKETKLVDTICAENPSALIVISASLQRIARYKDSMLFYVERRVSDPDAFFYAFDFERAGTELAESAVKNGRRKVAVFCGPARYSCNEDFVRGCISVLKNAGCRCSVFYSEESMCANTAFAIVSDDAAFDAVLVFGHENEEYVKTAHAYYNPASPLQIFTVTNKSMMHGFETSAYELNYKYLGCRIAQRILHKTSETEKECILPADGFLNPSEAPRRIAKREQINLLTLNSPTAYALKALAPSFAAKTGIALKIITMPYDELYKAALESRDSKAYDLIRLDMAWLTEIGGAIFLPIDLSSDPYKTISESFSTKIPRDYYYSDNKIVALPFDISAQMLYYRKDLFEDSLIRRSFFETTKRQLTLPKTYAEYDEIASFFTKSRNKKSPTDYGTSLVIGSSVTAACEFLPRYRSYGGRFYDDTGHIKVTDPLFRKTLIEHIKSAECIPKHTLNWWSEAMNEFASGNTAMTVVFCNHASAIMHYKNSEFVNKIGFSQVPGGFPLLGGGSIGISKNTVKLDAVREFFLWLYSDHTASMISYLGGYINNKKLLSDIDILSLYPWIAGVDAAMADGRRHDEVPNAAFNEYRFEKILGSSIRSALFGILDVDSAIAEAQKNLDAAFNR
;
A
#
# COMPACT_ATOMS: atom_id res chain seq x y z
N MET A 1 -3.56 24.52 38.56
CA MET A 1 -3.76 23.35 37.70
C MET A 1 -4.19 22.18 38.55
N ALA A 2 -5.20 21.46 38.09
CA ALA A 2 -5.63 20.23 38.77
C ALA A 2 -4.51 19.20 38.82
N THR A 3 -4.40 18.44 39.88
CA THR A 3 -3.38 17.43 40.13
C THR A 3 -3.99 16.02 40.13
N ILE A 4 -3.15 14.99 40.02
CA ILE A 4 -3.61 13.59 40.16
C ILE A 4 -4.29 13.35 41.51
N LYS A 5 -3.89 14.09 42.52
CA LYS A 5 -4.52 14.04 43.89
C LYS A 5 -5.93 14.60 43.87
N ASP A 6 -6.17 15.67 43.12
CA ASP A 6 -7.48 16.26 42.99
C ASP A 6 -8.45 15.34 42.24
N ILE A 7 -7.95 14.66 41.19
CA ILE A 7 -8.70 13.62 40.44
C ILE A 7 -9.05 12.46 41.39
N ALA A 8 -8.07 11.98 42.18
CA ALA A 8 -8.26 10.87 43.11
C ALA A 8 -9.35 11.20 44.13
N ASN A 9 -9.32 12.43 44.70
CA ASN A 9 -10.32 12.92 45.64
C ASN A 9 -11.71 13.03 45.03
N LEU A 10 -11.82 13.63 43.82
CA LEU A 10 -13.11 13.80 43.14
C LEU A 10 -13.71 12.47 42.67
N ALA A 11 -12.87 11.54 42.20
CA ALA A 11 -13.31 10.22 41.73
C ALA A 11 -13.51 9.20 42.85
N GLY A 12 -13.14 9.52 44.10
CA GLY A 12 -13.25 8.62 45.26
C GLY A 12 -12.37 7.36 45.13
N VAL A 13 -11.19 7.47 44.51
CA VAL A 13 -10.29 6.35 44.27
C VAL A 13 -8.86 6.65 44.73
N SER A 14 -8.01 5.62 44.86
CA SER A 14 -6.63 5.84 45.24
C SER A 14 -5.84 6.54 44.13
N HIS A 15 -4.76 7.26 44.51
CA HIS A 15 -3.78 7.86 43.57
C HIS A 15 -3.20 6.84 42.58
N GLY A 16 -2.93 5.59 43.04
CA GLY A 16 -2.48 4.49 42.19
C GLY A 16 -3.54 4.09 41.14
N THR A 17 -4.81 4.12 41.48
CA THR A 17 -5.92 3.85 40.53
C THR A 17 -5.96 4.92 39.45
N VAL A 18 -5.89 6.22 39.82
CA VAL A 18 -5.83 7.32 38.84
C VAL A 18 -4.62 7.17 37.92
N SER A 19 -3.45 6.91 38.47
CA SER A 19 -2.24 6.69 37.71
C SER A 19 -2.36 5.51 36.72
N ASN A 20 -2.99 4.40 37.14
CA ASN A 20 -3.22 3.24 36.29
C ASN A 20 -4.23 3.55 35.16
N VAL A 21 -5.27 4.30 35.42
CA VAL A 21 -6.25 4.73 34.40
C VAL A 21 -5.59 5.67 33.40
N LEU A 22 -4.88 6.71 33.85
CA LEU A 22 -4.22 7.68 32.98
C LEU A 22 -3.10 7.05 32.12
N ASN A 23 -2.45 6.00 32.62
CA ASN A 23 -1.44 5.24 31.88
C ASN A 23 -1.99 4.00 31.15
N LYS A 24 -3.33 3.88 31.04
CA LYS A 24 -4.03 2.77 30.36
C LYS A 24 -3.60 1.36 30.84
N LYS A 25 -3.22 1.22 32.11
CA LYS A 25 -2.86 -0.07 32.70
C LYS A 25 -4.12 -0.88 33.05
N GLY A 26 -4.20 -2.12 32.53
CA GLY A 26 -5.41 -2.96 32.50
C GLY A 26 -5.99 -3.48 33.83
N ASN A 27 -5.53 -3.02 35.00
CA ASN A 27 -5.91 -3.59 36.29
C ASN A 27 -6.98 -2.78 37.04
N VAL A 28 -7.79 -1.97 36.38
CA VAL A 28 -8.83 -1.13 36.98
C VAL A 28 -10.20 -1.53 36.43
N SER A 29 -11.25 -1.61 37.29
CA SER A 29 -12.60 -1.93 36.82
C SER A 29 -13.21 -0.80 35.98
N VAL A 30 -14.14 -1.15 35.06
CA VAL A 30 -14.88 -0.18 34.22
C VAL A 30 -15.50 0.93 35.03
N GLN A 31 -16.12 0.60 36.19
CA GLN A 31 -16.72 1.59 37.09
C GLN A 31 -15.70 2.63 37.56
N LYS A 32 -14.50 2.19 38.00
CA LYS A 32 -13.44 3.11 38.46
C LYS A 32 -12.82 3.91 37.30
N ILE A 33 -12.71 3.33 36.10
CA ILE A 33 -12.24 4.05 34.90
C ILE A 33 -13.20 5.20 34.61
N ASN A 34 -14.53 4.95 34.57
CA ASN A 34 -15.56 5.98 34.35
C ASN A 34 -15.53 7.09 35.39
N LEU A 35 -15.35 6.75 36.68
CA LEU A 35 -15.24 7.75 37.74
C LEU A 35 -14.01 8.66 37.54
N VAL A 36 -12.86 8.08 37.21
CA VAL A 36 -11.64 8.84 36.96
C VAL A 36 -11.74 9.70 35.69
N GLU A 37 -12.27 9.19 34.60
CA GLU A 37 -12.43 9.95 33.34
C GLU A 37 -13.44 11.10 33.50
N ASN A 38 -14.51 10.91 34.26
CA ASN A 38 -15.44 11.98 34.59
C ASN A 38 -14.75 13.07 35.43
N ALA A 39 -13.97 12.68 36.43
CA ALA A 39 -13.21 13.61 37.25
C ALA A 39 -12.16 14.39 36.43
N VAL A 40 -11.47 13.72 35.52
CA VAL A 40 -10.51 14.33 34.57
C VAL A 40 -11.20 15.39 33.70
N ARG A 41 -12.41 15.08 33.17
CA ARG A 41 -13.20 16.02 32.34
C ARG A 41 -13.70 17.22 33.17
N GLN A 42 -14.22 16.97 34.35
CA GLN A 42 -14.73 18.04 35.22
C GLN A 42 -13.64 19.00 35.69
N LEU A 43 -12.44 18.48 35.98
CA LEU A 43 -11.32 19.28 36.46
C LEU A 43 -10.50 19.89 35.31
N GLY A 44 -10.83 19.58 34.06
CA GLY A 44 -10.03 20.00 32.88
C GLY A 44 -8.56 19.56 32.95
N PHE A 45 -8.29 18.42 33.62
CA PHE A 45 -6.93 17.95 33.81
C PHE A 45 -6.29 17.52 32.50
N LYS A 46 -5.13 18.08 32.23
CA LYS A 46 -4.25 17.63 31.13
C LYS A 46 -2.99 17.04 31.75
N PRO A 47 -2.61 15.77 31.41
CA PRO A 47 -1.35 15.19 31.89
C PRO A 47 -0.18 16.10 31.52
N ASN A 48 0.68 16.43 32.50
CA ASN A 48 1.89 17.19 32.21
C ASN A 48 2.94 16.25 31.65
N ALA A 49 3.20 16.34 30.32
CA ALA A 49 4.19 15.55 29.63
C ALA A 49 5.60 15.75 30.23
N GLN A 50 5.94 16.97 30.64
CA GLN A 50 7.25 17.28 31.24
C GLN A 50 7.46 16.54 32.58
N ALA A 51 6.42 16.41 33.41
CA ALA A 51 6.51 15.69 34.68
C ALA A 51 6.66 14.16 34.49
N LYS A 52 6.12 13.61 33.39
CA LYS A 52 6.30 12.20 32.98
C LYS A 52 7.73 11.97 32.46
N GLN A 53 8.25 12.90 31.69
CA GLN A 53 9.59 12.89 31.10
C GLN A 53 10.71 12.99 32.15
N LEU A 54 10.57 13.88 33.14
CA LEU A 54 11.49 14.00 34.28
C LEU A 54 11.64 12.69 35.08
N LYS A 55 10.60 11.86 35.10
CA LYS A 55 10.61 10.57 35.81
C LYS A 55 11.28 9.44 35.00
N GLN A 56 11.39 9.58 33.70
CA GLN A 56 11.93 8.57 32.77
C GLN A 56 13.36 8.86 32.32
N GLY A 57 13.90 10.08 32.53
CA GLY A 57 15.28 10.47 32.19
C GLY A 57 15.59 10.60 30.69
N LYS A 58 14.62 10.33 29.81
CA LYS A 58 14.70 10.48 28.33
C LYS A 58 13.43 11.14 27.81
N THR A 59 13.58 12.03 26.82
CA THR A 59 12.44 12.57 26.08
C THR A 59 12.22 11.72 24.83
N ASN A 60 10.98 11.31 24.59
CA ASN A 60 10.61 10.63 23.33
C ASN A 60 10.41 11.68 22.20
N ARG A 61 11.32 12.65 22.09
CA ARG A 61 11.24 13.70 21.08
C ARG A 61 12.20 13.40 19.93
N VAL A 62 11.72 13.53 18.71
CA VAL A 62 12.50 13.54 17.48
C VAL A 62 12.39 14.92 16.84
N ALA A 63 13.52 15.58 16.60
CA ALA A 63 13.58 16.87 15.96
C ALA A 63 14.13 16.74 14.54
N ILE A 64 13.44 17.36 13.58
CA ILE A 64 13.92 17.51 12.19
C ILE A 64 14.28 18.97 11.97
N ILE A 65 15.50 19.22 11.53
CA ILE A 65 16.01 20.55 11.20
C ILE A 65 16.26 20.58 9.69
N VAL A 66 15.54 21.48 9.00
CA VAL A 66 15.61 21.62 7.55
C VAL A 66 15.98 23.04 7.14
N PRO A 67 16.57 23.24 5.96
CA PRO A 67 16.84 24.59 5.45
C PRO A 67 15.57 25.42 5.30
N LYS A 68 14.51 24.88 4.68
CA LYS A 68 13.27 25.58 4.35
C LYS A 68 12.06 24.65 4.40
N LEU A 69 10.94 25.12 4.96
CA LEU A 69 9.71 24.32 5.05
C LEU A 69 8.93 24.22 3.74
N HIS A 70 9.06 25.22 2.85
CA HIS A 70 8.34 25.21 1.58
C HIS A 70 8.95 24.28 0.52
N ILE A 71 10.17 23.81 0.74
CA ILE A 71 10.82 22.84 -0.15
C ILE A 71 10.18 21.45 0.04
N LYS A 72 9.49 20.99 -0.98
CA LYS A 72 8.63 19.79 -0.91
C LYS A 72 9.37 18.54 -0.44
N ARG A 73 10.62 18.30 -0.87
CA ARG A 73 11.38 17.10 -0.47
C ARG A 73 11.60 17.00 1.04
N TYR A 74 11.69 18.12 1.76
CA TYR A 74 11.83 18.11 3.22
C TYR A 74 10.50 17.85 3.93
N GLY A 75 9.38 18.27 3.34
CA GLY A 75 8.04 17.86 3.76
C GLY A 75 7.81 16.36 3.55
N ASP A 76 8.31 15.81 2.43
CA ASP A 76 8.25 14.38 2.14
C ASP A 76 9.12 13.56 3.13
N LEU A 77 10.32 14.04 3.48
CA LEU A 77 11.17 13.46 4.52
C LEU A 77 10.42 13.39 5.87
N TYR A 78 9.83 14.52 6.28
CA TYR A 78 9.00 14.58 7.49
C TYR A 78 7.85 13.59 7.44
N ALA A 79 7.12 13.53 6.33
CA ALA A 79 5.99 12.61 6.16
C ALA A 79 6.41 11.14 6.29
N GLY A 80 7.58 10.77 5.76
CA GLY A 80 8.14 9.43 5.91
C GLY A 80 8.51 9.10 7.36
N VAL A 81 9.12 10.03 8.08
CA VAL A 81 9.42 9.86 9.51
C VAL A 81 8.12 9.72 10.31
N ALA A 82 7.18 10.62 10.08
CA ALA A 82 5.87 10.63 10.76
C ALA A 82 5.10 9.32 10.53
N PHE A 83 5.11 8.80 9.31
CA PHE A 83 4.44 7.54 8.94
C PHE A 83 4.88 6.36 9.81
N VAL A 84 6.18 6.23 10.08
CA VAL A 84 6.75 5.13 10.88
C VAL A 84 6.56 5.37 12.37
N LEU A 85 6.61 6.64 12.83
CA LEU A 85 6.50 6.99 14.25
C LEU A 85 5.04 7.14 14.72
N ASN A 86 4.07 7.17 13.83
CA ASN A 86 2.66 7.44 14.14
C ASN A 86 2.06 6.54 15.25
N ASP A 87 2.45 5.28 15.28
CA ASP A 87 1.99 4.31 16.27
C ASP A 87 2.98 4.15 17.46
N SER A 88 3.85 5.12 17.67
CA SER A 88 4.85 5.15 18.75
C SER A 88 4.60 6.29 19.74
N ASP A 89 5.28 6.24 20.90
CA ASP A 89 5.22 7.31 21.89
C ASP A 89 6.15 8.51 21.56
N TYR A 90 6.63 8.63 20.30
CA TYR A 90 7.54 9.71 19.90
C TYR A 90 6.78 10.96 19.45
N ASP A 91 7.21 12.13 19.95
CA ASP A 91 6.79 13.45 19.48
C ASP A 91 7.73 13.91 18.36
N LEU A 92 7.19 14.22 17.17
CA LEU A 92 7.95 14.69 16.04
C LEU A 92 7.76 16.20 15.85
N THR A 93 8.87 16.94 15.79
CA THR A 93 8.86 18.40 15.58
C THR A 93 9.80 18.75 14.44
N ILE A 94 9.39 19.69 13.56
CA ILE A 94 10.21 20.20 12.46
C ILE A 94 10.54 21.68 12.67
N TYR A 95 11.79 22.05 12.35
CA TYR A 95 12.32 23.39 12.47
C TYR A 95 12.96 23.86 11.16
N SER A 96 12.89 25.18 10.86
CA SER A 96 13.56 25.77 9.70
C SER A 96 14.71 26.68 10.10
N THR A 97 15.83 26.53 9.41
CA THR A 97 17.02 27.39 9.60
C THR A 97 17.10 28.54 8.59
N ASP A 98 16.22 28.60 7.58
CA ASP A 98 16.34 29.47 6.40
C ASP A 98 17.71 29.36 5.70
N ASP A 99 18.28 28.14 5.73
CA ASP A 99 19.63 27.81 5.22
C ASP A 99 20.77 28.65 5.85
N SER A 100 20.55 29.11 7.10
CA SER A 100 21.50 29.91 7.88
C SER A 100 22.20 29.06 8.93
N GLY A 101 23.53 28.97 8.85
CA GLY A 101 24.35 28.25 9.85
C GLY A 101 24.27 28.87 11.25
N GLU A 102 24.09 30.20 11.36
CA GLU A 102 23.91 30.86 12.66
C GLU A 102 22.57 30.49 13.31
N LYS A 103 21.49 30.45 12.51
CA LYS A 103 20.17 30.01 13.00
C LYS A 103 20.20 28.52 13.39
N GLU A 104 20.88 27.68 12.60
CA GLU A 104 21.05 26.27 12.91
C GLU A 104 21.70 26.08 14.26
N THR A 105 22.84 26.77 14.54
CA THR A 105 23.54 26.65 15.82
C THR A 105 22.64 27.04 17.00
N LYS A 106 21.91 28.15 16.92
CA LYS A 106 20.99 28.60 17.97
C LYS A 106 19.83 27.60 18.19
N LEU A 107 19.30 27.03 17.11
CA LEU A 107 18.23 26.02 17.19
C LEU A 107 18.74 24.73 17.82
N VAL A 108 19.90 24.25 17.39
CA VAL A 108 20.52 23.03 17.93
C VAL A 108 20.76 23.16 19.43
N ASP A 109 21.31 24.30 19.89
CA ASP A 109 21.52 24.54 21.33
C ASP A 109 20.21 24.47 22.11
N THR A 110 19.15 25.08 21.57
CA THR A 110 17.83 25.07 22.20
C THR A 110 17.23 23.65 22.25
N ILE A 111 17.31 22.91 21.14
CA ILE A 111 16.74 21.56 21.02
C ILE A 111 17.53 20.56 21.88
N CYS A 112 18.88 20.67 21.89
CA CYS A 112 19.73 19.80 22.69
C CYS A 112 19.52 20.00 24.20
N ALA A 113 19.18 21.24 24.64
CA ALA A 113 18.83 21.50 26.03
C ALA A 113 17.58 20.70 26.50
N GLU A 114 16.72 20.31 25.59
CA GLU A 114 15.53 19.48 25.86
C GLU A 114 15.81 17.96 25.78
N ASN A 115 17.03 17.54 25.53
CA ASN A 115 17.51 16.16 25.44
C ASN A 115 16.65 15.26 24.52
N PRO A 116 16.58 15.54 23.22
CA PRO A 116 15.81 14.74 22.27
C PRO A 116 16.41 13.34 22.10
N SER A 117 15.58 12.34 21.81
CA SER A 117 16.05 11.00 21.47
C SER A 117 16.78 10.95 20.13
N ALA A 118 16.37 11.79 19.17
CA ALA A 118 17.04 11.88 17.89
C ALA A 118 16.93 13.29 17.26
N LEU A 119 17.99 13.66 16.52
CA LEU A 119 18.03 14.83 15.64
C LEU A 119 18.27 14.35 14.20
N ILE A 120 17.48 14.88 13.28
CA ILE A 120 17.61 14.66 11.83
C ILE A 120 17.91 16.03 11.23
N VAL A 121 19.06 16.22 10.60
CA VAL A 121 19.56 17.54 10.21
C VAL A 121 19.99 17.58 8.75
N ILE A 122 19.41 18.48 7.97
CA ILE A 122 19.96 18.91 6.69
C ILE A 122 20.77 20.18 6.97
N SER A 123 22.06 20.01 7.25
CA SER A 123 22.90 21.06 7.82
C SER A 123 23.15 22.22 6.86
N ALA A 124 22.96 23.45 7.35
CA ALA A 124 23.37 24.69 6.70
C ALA A 124 24.79 25.13 7.15
N SER A 125 25.17 24.81 8.38
CA SER A 125 26.47 25.20 8.95
C SER A 125 27.61 24.29 8.53
N LEU A 126 27.32 23.03 8.18
CA LEU A 126 28.28 21.94 7.93
C LEU A 126 29.23 21.68 9.11
N GLN A 127 28.87 22.14 10.31
CA GLN A 127 29.65 21.97 11.52
C GLN A 127 29.13 20.79 12.34
N ARG A 128 30.06 20.13 13.07
CA ARG A 128 29.72 19.05 13.99
C ARG A 128 28.84 19.58 15.12
N ILE A 129 27.71 18.91 15.35
CA ILE A 129 26.77 19.23 16.42
C ILE A 129 27.20 18.54 17.71
N ALA A 130 27.40 19.31 18.79
CA ALA A 130 27.59 18.77 20.14
C ALA A 130 26.22 18.31 20.67
N ARG A 131 26.15 17.05 21.12
CA ARG A 131 24.90 16.44 21.58
C ARG A 131 25.12 15.62 22.86
N TYR A 132 24.01 15.28 23.53
CA TYR A 132 24.04 14.31 24.62
C TYR A 132 24.41 12.91 24.08
N LYS A 133 25.17 12.15 24.88
CA LYS A 133 25.71 10.85 24.50
C LYS A 133 24.66 9.85 24.01
N ASP A 134 23.42 9.95 24.51
CA ASP A 134 22.33 9.03 24.21
C ASP A 134 21.40 9.50 23.09
N SER A 135 21.63 10.68 22.49
CA SER A 135 20.85 11.20 21.35
C SER A 135 21.42 10.68 20.04
N MET A 136 20.57 10.14 19.19
CA MET A 136 20.95 9.74 17.82
C MET A 136 20.98 10.99 16.92
N LEU A 137 22.04 11.15 16.12
CA LEU A 137 22.16 12.24 15.15
C LEU A 137 22.24 11.68 13.73
N PHE A 138 21.39 12.20 12.87
CA PHE A 138 21.34 11.87 11.45
C PHE A 138 21.59 13.13 10.62
N TYR A 139 22.65 13.14 9.83
CA TYR A 139 22.82 14.10 8.77
C TYR A 139 22.20 13.57 7.48
N VAL A 140 21.48 14.41 6.78
CA VAL A 140 20.75 14.04 5.56
C VAL A 140 21.24 14.91 4.41
N GLU A 141 21.47 14.31 3.23
CA GLU A 141 21.93 14.96 1.98
C GLU A 141 23.32 15.62 2.09
N ARG A 142 23.51 16.47 3.08
CA ARG A 142 24.69 17.31 3.24
C ARG A 142 25.66 16.68 4.24
N ARG A 143 26.79 16.25 3.73
CA ARG A 143 27.80 15.55 4.53
C ARG A 143 28.48 16.47 5.51
N VAL A 144 28.51 16.06 6.76
CA VAL A 144 29.25 16.70 7.86
C VAL A 144 30.25 15.70 8.40
N SER A 145 31.48 16.16 8.70
CA SER A 145 32.52 15.29 9.29
C SER A 145 32.24 15.04 10.77
N ASP A 146 31.42 14.03 11.07
CA ASP A 146 31.10 13.56 12.42
C ASP A 146 31.08 12.03 12.46
N PRO A 147 32.14 11.37 13.00
CA PRO A 147 32.25 9.91 13.01
C PRO A 147 31.21 9.22 13.89
N ASP A 148 30.54 9.98 14.78
CA ASP A 148 29.57 9.45 15.72
C ASP A 148 28.12 9.60 15.21
N ALA A 149 27.90 10.35 14.13
CA ALA A 149 26.58 10.54 13.52
C ALA A 149 26.30 9.50 12.44
N PHE A 150 25.02 9.36 12.10
CA PHE A 150 24.56 8.62 10.91
C PHE A 150 24.49 9.58 9.73
N PHE A 151 24.79 9.09 8.54
CA PHE A 151 24.62 9.83 7.30
C PHE A 151 23.66 9.09 6.37
N TYR A 152 22.61 9.76 5.94
CA TYR A 152 21.58 9.24 5.06
C TYR A 152 21.42 10.12 3.83
N ALA A 153 21.57 9.55 2.64
CA ALA A 153 21.47 10.29 1.37
C ALA A 153 21.02 9.37 0.24
N PHE A 154 20.83 9.96 -0.93
CA PHE A 154 20.76 9.25 -2.20
C PHE A 154 22.14 9.27 -2.89
N ASP A 155 22.32 8.39 -3.88
CA ASP A 155 23.45 8.43 -4.78
C ASP A 155 23.27 9.57 -5.81
N PHE A 156 23.64 10.78 -5.40
CA PHE A 156 23.50 11.97 -6.25
C PHE A 156 24.44 11.96 -7.44
N GLU A 157 25.62 11.33 -7.35
CA GLU A 157 26.54 11.19 -8.47
C GLU A 157 25.94 10.32 -9.56
N ARG A 158 25.34 9.21 -9.16
CA ARG A 158 24.61 8.33 -10.08
C ARG A 158 23.41 9.04 -10.69
N ALA A 159 22.64 9.81 -9.91
CA ALA A 159 21.51 10.58 -10.42
C ALA A 159 21.95 11.58 -11.50
N GLY A 160 23.05 12.30 -11.26
CA GLY A 160 23.65 13.20 -12.27
C GLY A 160 24.13 12.45 -13.52
N THR A 161 24.74 11.29 -13.34
CA THR A 161 25.20 10.42 -14.43
C THR A 161 24.05 9.98 -15.33
N GLU A 162 23.04 9.35 -14.75
CA GLU A 162 21.87 8.84 -15.50
C GLU A 162 21.06 9.96 -16.16
N LEU A 163 20.96 11.13 -15.51
CA LEU A 163 20.30 12.30 -16.08
C LEU A 163 21.05 12.83 -17.32
N ALA A 164 22.38 12.92 -17.24
CA ALA A 164 23.22 13.37 -18.35
C ALA A 164 23.22 12.36 -19.51
N GLU A 165 23.26 11.06 -19.21
CA GLU A 165 23.11 10.00 -20.22
C GLU A 165 21.80 10.11 -20.98
N SER A 166 20.71 10.40 -20.28
CA SER A 166 19.40 10.64 -20.90
C SER A 166 19.44 11.85 -21.84
N ALA A 167 20.05 12.96 -21.43
CA ALA A 167 20.19 14.14 -22.31
C ALA A 167 21.02 13.84 -23.56
N VAL A 168 22.15 13.13 -23.41
CA VAL A 168 23.02 12.73 -24.53
C VAL A 168 22.28 11.77 -25.48
N LYS A 169 21.54 10.79 -24.96
CA LYS A 169 20.71 9.85 -25.73
C LYS A 169 19.62 10.59 -26.54
N ASN A 170 19.09 11.68 -25.98
CA ASN A 170 18.13 12.58 -26.67
C ASN A 170 18.80 13.57 -27.64
N GLY A 171 20.07 13.40 -27.96
CA GLY A 171 20.79 14.18 -28.96
C GLY A 171 21.22 15.57 -28.51
N ARG A 172 21.17 15.89 -27.20
CA ARG A 172 21.58 17.18 -26.67
C ARG A 172 23.09 17.32 -26.64
N ARG A 173 23.60 18.51 -27.03
CA ARG A 173 25.05 18.74 -27.15
C ARG A 173 25.54 20.01 -26.47
N LYS A 174 24.65 20.97 -26.18
CA LYS A 174 24.94 22.21 -25.47
C LYS A 174 24.14 22.24 -24.18
N VAL A 175 24.75 21.82 -23.08
CA VAL A 175 24.03 21.49 -21.85
C VAL A 175 24.45 22.43 -20.72
N ALA A 176 23.49 23.05 -20.07
CA ALA A 176 23.68 23.74 -18.78
C ALA A 176 23.40 22.76 -17.64
N VAL A 177 24.19 22.82 -16.57
CA VAL A 177 23.93 22.11 -15.30
C VAL A 177 23.62 23.14 -14.24
N PHE A 178 22.43 23.09 -13.64
CA PHE A 178 21.96 24.06 -12.67
C PHE A 178 21.61 23.40 -11.33
N CYS A 179 22.25 23.84 -10.26
CA CYS A 179 22.05 23.32 -8.92
C CYS A 179 22.25 24.38 -7.82
N GLY A 180 22.01 24.01 -6.58
CA GLY A 180 22.27 24.83 -5.41
C GLY A 180 23.76 25.07 -5.16
N PRO A 181 24.12 25.68 -4.00
CA PRO A 181 25.50 26.06 -3.67
C PRO A 181 26.51 24.92 -3.74
N ALA A 182 27.69 25.18 -4.30
CA ALA A 182 28.78 24.18 -4.43
C ALA A 182 29.29 23.64 -3.10
N ARG A 183 29.12 24.38 -2.00
CA ARG A 183 29.57 23.92 -0.65
C ARG A 183 28.82 22.69 -0.14
N TYR A 184 27.68 22.33 -0.70
CA TYR A 184 26.90 21.16 -0.28
C TYR A 184 27.26 19.92 -1.09
N SER A 185 27.63 18.83 -0.41
CA SER A 185 28.09 17.60 -1.03
C SER A 185 27.09 17.01 -2.06
N CYS A 186 25.79 17.09 -1.81
CA CYS A 186 24.76 16.61 -2.74
C CYS A 186 24.83 17.33 -4.10
N ASN A 187 25.10 18.63 -4.12
CA ASN A 187 25.24 19.42 -5.35
C ASN A 187 26.55 19.10 -6.08
N GLU A 188 27.65 18.96 -5.37
CA GLU A 188 28.95 18.58 -5.96
C GLU A 188 28.91 17.18 -6.56
N ASP A 189 28.32 16.21 -5.85
CA ASP A 189 28.18 14.83 -6.32
C ASP A 189 27.32 14.79 -7.58
N PHE A 190 26.19 15.47 -7.61
CA PHE A 190 25.33 15.59 -8.79
C PHE A 190 26.08 16.20 -9.98
N VAL A 191 26.77 17.30 -9.78
CA VAL A 191 27.55 17.97 -10.84
C VAL A 191 28.68 17.08 -11.35
N ARG A 192 29.38 16.37 -10.46
CA ARG A 192 30.45 15.43 -10.84
C ARG A 192 29.93 14.34 -11.77
N GLY A 193 28.78 13.73 -11.46
CA GLY A 193 28.13 12.76 -12.33
C GLY A 193 27.76 13.33 -13.68
N CYS A 194 27.12 14.51 -13.72
CA CYS A 194 26.76 15.17 -14.99
C CYS A 194 27.97 15.47 -15.86
N ILE A 195 29.00 16.10 -15.28
CA ILE A 195 30.20 16.50 -16.04
C ILE A 195 30.96 15.31 -16.61
N SER A 196 31.07 14.22 -15.86
CA SER A 196 31.73 12.99 -16.31
C SER A 196 31.14 12.51 -17.63
N VAL A 197 29.84 12.38 -17.71
CA VAL A 197 29.13 11.91 -18.92
C VAL A 197 29.22 12.92 -20.07
N LEU A 198 28.93 14.20 -19.79
CA LEU A 198 28.88 15.24 -20.83
C LEU A 198 30.24 15.44 -21.49
N LYS A 199 31.34 15.41 -20.73
CA LYS A 199 32.70 15.50 -21.28
C LYS A 199 33.05 14.31 -22.14
N ASN A 200 32.75 13.09 -21.66
CA ASN A 200 33.02 11.85 -22.42
C ASN A 200 32.23 11.80 -23.75
N ALA A 201 31.02 12.39 -23.75
CA ALA A 201 30.19 12.51 -24.96
C ALA A 201 30.58 13.69 -25.89
N GLY A 202 31.61 14.47 -25.56
CA GLY A 202 32.03 15.65 -26.34
C GLY A 202 31.00 16.79 -26.32
N CYS A 203 30.15 16.87 -25.32
CA CYS A 203 29.16 17.93 -25.19
C CYS A 203 29.82 19.23 -24.65
N ARG A 204 29.38 20.38 -25.15
CA ARG A 204 29.66 21.67 -24.53
C ARG A 204 28.81 21.76 -23.25
N CYS A 205 29.43 21.92 -22.08
CA CYS A 205 28.70 22.04 -20.80
C CYS A 205 29.18 23.25 -20.01
N SER A 206 28.23 23.89 -19.30
CA SER A 206 28.49 24.95 -18.32
C SER A 206 27.74 24.64 -17.03
N VAL A 207 28.39 24.90 -15.87
CA VAL A 207 27.81 24.66 -14.55
C VAL A 207 27.44 26.00 -13.90
N PHE A 208 26.23 26.04 -13.39
CA PHE A 208 25.67 27.21 -12.68
C PHE A 208 25.29 26.79 -11.26
N TYR A 209 26.07 27.23 -10.30
CA TYR A 209 25.73 27.14 -8.88
C TYR A 209 25.00 28.41 -8.45
N SER A 210 23.98 28.26 -7.61
CA SER A 210 23.20 29.40 -7.17
C SER A 210 22.79 29.32 -5.71
N GLU A 211 22.92 30.41 -4.99
CA GLU A 211 22.19 30.61 -3.75
C GLU A 211 20.71 30.80 -4.08
N GLU A 212 19.82 30.41 -3.17
CA GLU A 212 18.36 30.47 -3.41
C GLU A 212 17.87 31.88 -3.81
N SER A 213 18.40 32.91 -3.16
CA SER A 213 18.06 34.31 -3.47
C SER A 213 18.40 34.71 -4.90
N MET A 214 19.27 33.98 -5.58
CA MET A 214 19.78 34.26 -6.92
C MET A 214 19.27 33.25 -7.98
N CYS A 215 18.47 32.25 -7.60
CA CYS A 215 18.02 31.18 -8.52
C CYS A 215 17.27 31.75 -9.73
N ALA A 216 16.39 32.74 -9.55
CA ALA A 216 15.71 33.39 -10.66
C ALA A 216 16.68 34.04 -11.63
N ASN A 217 17.65 34.84 -11.11
CA ASN A 217 18.65 35.51 -11.93
C ASN A 217 19.53 34.50 -12.69
N THR A 218 19.93 33.42 -12.02
CA THR A 218 20.72 32.36 -12.64
C THR A 218 19.92 31.65 -13.75
N ALA A 219 18.65 31.33 -13.53
CA ALA A 219 17.79 30.76 -14.53
C ALA A 219 17.63 31.64 -15.78
N PHE A 220 17.42 32.96 -15.57
CA PHE A 220 17.39 33.91 -16.68
C PHE A 220 18.73 33.99 -17.41
N ALA A 221 19.86 33.97 -16.69
CA ALA A 221 21.20 33.97 -17.33
C ALA A 221 21.39 32.72 -18.20
N ILE A 222 20.96 31.53 -17.75
CA ILE A 222 21.02 30.30 -18.52
C ILE A 222 20.23 30.43 -19.84
N VAL A 223 19.01 30.93 -19.77
CA VAL A 223 18.10 31.02 -20.92
C VAL A 223 18.50 32.11 -21.89
N SER A 224 19.11 33.19 -21.40
CA SER A 224 19.57 34.37 -22.21
C SER A 224 21.01 34.24 -22.70
N ASP A 225 21.72 33.15 -22.43
CA ASP A 225 23.10 32.95 -22.87
C ASP A 225 23.17 32.89 -24.42
N ASP A 226 24.00 33.71 -25.00
CA ASP A 226 24.25 33.73 -26.46
C ASP A 226 24.74 32.36 -27.00
N ALA A 227 25.27 31.51 -26.13
CA ALA A 227 25.66 30.14 -26.45
C ALA A 227 24.48 29.20 -26.77
N ALA A 228 23.26 29.61 -26.48
CA ALA A 228 22.01 28.90 -26.73
C ALA A 228 22.10 27.43 -26.34
N PHE A 229 21.91 27.14 -25.05
CA PHE A 229 21.81 25.76 -24.56
C PHE A 229 20.60 25.04 -25.19
N ASP A 230 20.75 23.76 -25.52
CA ASP A 230 19.68 22.90 -26.02
C ASP A 230 19.07 22.02 -24.92
N ALA A 231 19.73 21.94 -23.76
CA ALA A 231 19.21 21.30 -22.56
C ALA A 231 19.71 21.95 -21.27
N VAL A 232 18.94 21.81 -20.21
CA VAL A 232 19.33 22.13 -18.83
C VAL A 232 19.12 20.90 -17.95
N LEU A 233 20.18 20.48 -17.24
CA LEU A 233 20.10 19.46 -16.19
C LEU A 233 19.95 20.16 -14.86
N VAL A 234 18.87 19.91 -14.14
CA VAL A 234 18.49 20.67 -12.96
C VAL A 234 18.42 19.77 -11.73
N PHE A 235 18.98 20.22 -10.61
CA PHE A 235 18.81 19.59 -9.31
C PHE A 235 17.77 20.35 -8.48
N GLY A 236 16.63 19.71 -8.22
CA GLY A 236 15.52 20.23 -7.42
C GLY A 236 14.39 20.82 -8.25
N HIS A 237 13.17 20.50 -7.85
CA HIS A 237 11.94 20.98 -8.49
C HIS A 237 11.84 22.52 -8.49
N GLU A 238 12.28 23.14 -7.42
CA GLU A 238 12.25 24.59 -7.27
C GLU A 238 13.11 25.29 -8.36
N ASN A 239 14.29 24.75 -8.62
CA ASN A 239 15.17 25.26 -9.68
C ASN A 239 14.59 25.00 -11.08
N GLU A 240 13.90 23.88 -11.27
CA GLU A 240 13.17 23.59 -12.51
C GLU A 240 12.12 24.65 -12.82
N GLU A 241 11.33 25.03 -11.83
CA GLU A 241 10.29 26.06 -11.99
C GLU A 241 10.88 27.43 -12.35
N TYR A 242 12.04 27.78 -11.79
CA TYR A 242 12.74 29.00 -12.21
C TYR A 242 13.18 28.96 -13.69
N VAL A 243 13.72 27.81 -14.15
CA VAL A 243 14.13 27.65 -15.56
C VAL A 243 12.93 27.67 -16.49
N LYS A 244 11.84 26.98 -16.16
CA LYS A 244 10.59 27.00 -16.93
C LYS A 244 10.03 28.40 -17.06
N THR A 245 9.99 29.15 -15.96
CA THR A 245 9.50 30.52 -15.91
C THR A 245 10.39 31.44 -16.78
N ALA A 246 11.71 31.36 -16.61
CA ALA A 246 12.64 32.16 -17.40
C ALA A 246 12.51 31.85 -18.90
N HIS A 247 12.43 30.60 -19.28
CA HIS A 247 12.26 30.16 -20.66
C HIS A 247 10.94 30.66 -21.27
N ALA A 248 9.85 30.58 -20.53
CA ALA A 248 8.54 31.07 -21.00
C ALA A 248 8.52 32.58 -21.25
N TYR A 249 9.28 33.37 -20.44
CA TYR A 249 9.36 34.82 -20.60
C TYR A 249 10.34 35.25 -21.67
N TYR A 250 11.50 34.57 -21.80
CA TYR A 250 12.60 35.06 -22.66
C TYR A 250 12.51 34.54 -24.09
N ASN A 251 12.32 33.24 -24.25
CA ASN A 251 12.30 32.59 -25.58
C ASN A 251 11.45 31.33 -25.62
N PRO A 252 10.12 31.44 -25.56
CA PRO A 252 9.23 30.26 -25.54
C PRO A 252 9.27 29.41 -26.81
N ALA A 253 9.81 29.94 -27.91
CA ALA A 253 9.96 29.23 -29.18
C ALA A 253 11.23 28.38 -29.26
N SER A 254 12.19 28.57 -28.34
CA SER A 254 13.44 27.81 -28.31
C SER A 254 13.14 26.35 -27.90
N PRO A 255 13.79 25.35 -28.56
CA PRO A 255 13.60 23.93 -28.21
C PRO A 255 14.41 23.50 -26.98
N LEU A 256 14.40 24.29 -25.90
CA LEU A 256 15.10 23.96 -24.66
C LEU A 256 14.45 22.78 -23.97
N GLN A 257 15.19 21.70 -23.72
CA GLN A 257 14.72 20.56 -22.95
C GLN A 257 15.24 20.60 -21.51
N ILE A 258 14.35 20.40 -20.55
CA ILE A 258 14.70 20.40 -19.13
C ILE A 258 14.68 18.97 -18.63
N PHE A 259 15.77 18.55 -17.96
CA PHE A 259 15.93 17.28 -17.28
C PHE A 259 16.13 17.57 -15.80
N THR A 260 15.33 16.97 -14.93
CA THR A 260 15.32 17.34 -13.52
C THR A 260 15.54 16.13 -12.61
N VAL A 261 16.42 16.28 -11.61
CA VAL A 261 16.42 15.42 -10.44
C VAL A 261 15.48 16.03 -9.41
N THR A 262 14.45 15.31 -9.03
CA THR A 262 13.36 15.82 -8.18
C THR A 262 12.91 14.78 -7.14
N ASN A 263 12.08 15.20 -6.20
CA ASN A 263 11.43 14.26 -5.30
C ASN A 263 10.27 13.53 -5.98
N LYS A 264 10.05 12.27 -5.61
CA LYS A 264 8.93 11.47 -6.13
C LYS A 264 7.60 12.21 -5.96
N SER A 265 6.81 12.28 -7.01
CA SER A 265 5.50 12.92 -6.99
C SER A 265 4.57 12.35 -8.07
N MET A 266 3.32 12.11 -7.69
CA MET A 266 2.24 11.79 -8.65
C MET A 266 1.95 12.91 -9.65
N MET A 267 2.33 14.15 -9.30
CA MET A 267 1.93 15.35 -10.04
C MET A 267 2.92 15.71 -11.15
N HIS A 268 4.00 14.94 -11.34
CA HIS A 268 4.89 15.16 -12.47
C HIS A 268 4.18 14.79 -13.76
N GLY A 269 3.94 15.79 -14.60
CA GLY A 269 3.34 15.58 -15.91
C GLY A 269 4.23 14.72 -16.83
N PHE A 270 3.64 14.09 -17.82
CA PHE A 270 4.30 13.17 -18.75
C PHE A 270 5.36 13.82 -19.67
N GLU A 271 5.52 15.15 -19.62
CA GLU A 271 6.35 15.92 -20.54
C GLU A 271 7.76 16.19 -20.02
N THR A 272 8.04 15.95 -18.73
CA THR A 272 9.34 16.24 -18.13
C THR A 272 10.16 14.97 -17.95
N SER A 273 11.43 15.00 -18.32
CA SER A 273 12.41 13.95 -18.01
C SER A 273 12.81 14.10 -16.54
N ALA A 274 11.94 13.61 -15.65
CA ALA A 274 12.13 13.67 -14.19
C ALA A 274 12.78 12.40 -13.68
N TYR A 275 13.89 12.57 -12.96
CA TYR A 275 14.59 11.51 -12.23
C TYR A 275 14.20 11.61 -10.76
N GLU A 276 13.52 10.61 -10.22
CA GLU A 276 12.89 10.69 -8.91
C GLU A 276 13.74 10.14 -7.77
N LEU A 277 13.71 10.88 -6.64
CA LEU A 277 14.27 10.51 -5.34
C LEU A 277 13.14 10.39 -4.32
N ASN A 278 13.05 9.27 -3.64
CA ASN A 278 11.96 8.98 -2.70
C ASN A 278 12.29 9.43 -1.27
N TYR A 279 12.13 10.72 -0.98
CA TYR A 279 12.38 11.30 0.35
C TYR A 279 11.48 10.76 1.45
N LYS A 280 10.26 10.31 1.14
CA LYS A 280 9.41 9.65 2.13
C LYS A 280 10.02 8.33 2.57
N TYR A 281 10.52 7.54 1.61
CA TYR A 281 11.21 6.29 1.93
C TYR A 281 12.49 6.54 2.74
N LEU A 282 13.27 7.58 2.43
CA LEU A 282 14.44 8.00 3.22
C LEU A 282 14.02 8.30 4.67
N GLY A 283 12.94 9.05 4.87
CA GLY A 283 12.38 9.35 6.19
C GLY A 283 11.96 8.10 6.95
N CYS A 284 11.33 7.13 6.28
CA CYS A 284 10.98 5.85 6.89
C CYS A 284 12.21 5.06 7.35
N ARG A 285 13.27 5.01 6.54
CA ARG A 285 14.52 4.31 6.91
C ARG A 285 15.16 4.91 8.16
N ILE A 286 15.19 6.25 8.27
CA ILE A 286 15.68 6.94 9.46
C ILE A 286 14.80 6.60 10.67
N ALA A 287 13.49 6.68 10.55
CA ALA A 287 12.57 6.39 11.66
C ALA A 287 12.64 4.93 12.12
N GLN A 288 12.79 3.98 11.20
CA GLN A 288 13.02 2.56 11.52
C GLN A 288 14.30 2.38 12.36
N ARG A 289 15.35 3.15 12.04
CA ARG A 289 16.59 3.15 12.82
C ARG A 289 16.36 3.69 14.23
N ILE A 290 15.63 4.79 14.37
CA ILE A 290 15.27 5.37 15.68
C ILE A 290 14.51 4.36 16.54
N LEU A 291 13.60 3.57 15.94
CA LEU A 291 12.87 2.53 16.65
C LEU A 291 13.66 1.23 16.89
N HIS A 292 14.93 1.17 16.51
CA HIS A 292 15.78 -0.04 16.55
C HIS A 292 15.17 -1.24 15.79
N LYS A 293 14.39 -0.98 14.75
CA LYS A 293 13.74 -2.00 13.92
C LYS A 293 14.59 -2.43 12.71
N THR A 294 15.82 -1.97 12.60
CA THR A 294 16.74 -2.33 11.52
C THR A 294 17.92 -3.10 12.05
N SER A 295 18.37 -4.12 11.31
CA SER A 295 19.60 -4.88 11.59
C SER A 295 20.88 -4.19 11.07
N GLU A 296 20.75 -3.00 10.46
CA GLU A 296 21.87 -2.27 9.87
C GLU A 296 22.82 -1.79 10.96
N THR A 297 24.10 -2.14 10.82
CA THR A 297 25.17 -1.69 11.71
C THR A 297 25.93 -0.49 11.15
N GLU A 298 25.85 -0.27 9.83
CA GLU A 298 26.55 0.80 9.14
C GLU A 298 26.00 2.18 9.51
N LYS A 299 26.93 3.15 9.64
CA LYS A 299 26.59 4.55 9.94
C LYS A 299 26.22 5.35 8.70
N GLU A 300 26.56 4.87 7.52
CA GLU A 300 26.25 5.49 6.25
C GLU A 300 25.21 4.65 5.49
N CYS A 301 24.14 5.31 5.03
CA CYS A 301 23.07 4.70 4.25
C CYS A 301 22.82 5.54 2.99
N ILE A 302 23.31 5.04 1.86
CA ILE A 302 23.07 5.65 0.55
C ILE A 302 21.99 4.86 -0.16
N LEU A 303 20.83 5.49 -0.36
CA LEU A 303 19.69 4.86 -1.00
C LEU A 303 19.78 4.97 -2.52
N PRO A 304 19.37 3.93 -3.26
CA PRO A 304 19.17 4.04 -4.69
C PRO A 304 18.01 5.00 -4.98
N ALA A 305 18.08 5.68 -6.12
CA ALA A 305 16.97 6.47 -6.63
C ALA A 305 15.88 5.56 -7.24
N ASP A 306 14.64 6.07 -7.33
CA ASP A 306 13.56 5.40 -8.07
C ASP A 306 13.80 5.47 -9.59
N GLY A 307 14.62 6.41 -10.06
CA GLY A 307 14.99 6.57 -11.46
C GLY A 307 14.01 7.43 -12.25
N PHE A 308 13.97 7.25 -13.57
CA PHE A 308 13.06 8.00 -14.42
C PHE A 308 11.63 7.48 -14.33
N LEU A 309 10.66 8.39 -14.18
CA LEU A 309 9.22 8.08 -14.27
C LEU A 309 8.79 7.59 -15.65
N ASN A 310 9.40 8.15 -16.69
CA ASN A 310 9.21 7.75 -18.06
C ASN A 310 10.57 7.33 -18.61
N PRO A 311 10.88 6.02 -18.62
CA PRO A 311 11.99 5.56 -19.44
C PRO A 311 11.76 6.09 -20.87
N SER A 312 12.80 6.57 -21.49
CA SER A 312 12.81 7.29 -22.78
C SER A 312 12.29 6.51 -24.00
N GLU A 313 11.66 5.39 -23.81
CA GLU A 313 10.85 4.72 -24.81
C GLU A 313 9.47 5.38 -24.83
N ALA A 314 9.40 6.47 -25.60
CA ALA A 314 8.07 6.97 -26.00
C ALA A 314 7.30 5.77 -26.58
N PRO A 315 6.06 5.51 -26.11
CA PRO A 315 5.25 4.45 -26.67
C PRO A 315 5.20 4.68 -28.18
N ARG A 316 5.51 3.66 -28.95
CA ARG A 316 5.51 3.75 -30.41
C ARG A 316 4.11 4.10 -30.86
N ARG A 317 3.94 5.30 -31.39
CA ARG A 317 2.67 5.74 -31.93
C ARG A 317 2.34 4.82 -33.12
N ILE A 318 1.37 3.94 -32.94
CA ILE A 318 0.90 3.08 -34.01
C ILE A 318 0.15 3.98 -35.01
N ALA A 319 0.60 3.99 -36.26
CA ALA A 319 0.04 4.86 -37.31
C ALA A 319 -1.43 4.53 -37.64
N LYS A 320 -1.89 3.33 -37.27
CA LYS A 320 -3.25 2.87 -37.53
C LYS A 320 -4.10 3.04 -36.26
N ARG A 321 -5.24 3.73 -36.35
CA ARG A 321 -6.22 3.79 -35.26
C ARG A 321 -6.80 2.38 -35.04
N GLU A 322 -6.29 1.71 -34.01
CA GLU A 322 -6.78 0.41 -33.58
C GLU A 322 -7.59 0.55 -32.27
N GLN A 323 -8.51 -0.37 -32.05
CA GLN A 323 -9.21 -0.49 -30.78
C GLN A 323 -9.04 -1.91 -30.26
N ILE A 324 -8.67 -2.04 -28.97
CA ILE A 324 -8.65 -3.30 -28.25
C ILE A 324 -9.82 -3.35 -27.25
N ASN A 325 -10.41 -4.53 -27.10
CA ASN A 325 -11.54 -4.78 -26.22
C ASN A 325 -11.07 -5.68 -25.05
N LEU A 326 -11.18 -5.17 -23.82
CA LEU A 326 -10.92 -5.91 -22.58
C LEU A 326 -12.24 -6.29 -21.92
N LEU A 327 -12.47 -7.59 -21.74
CA LEU A 327 -13.56 -8.12 -20.92
C LEU A 327 -13.02 -8.36 -19.49
N THR A 328 -13.69 -7.80 -18.47
CA THR A 328 -13.24 -7.91 -17.08
C THR A 328 -14.40 -7.88 -16.08
N LEU A 329 -14.08 -8.24 -14.83
CA LEU A 329 -15.00 -8.14 -13.69
C LEU A 329 -15.34 -6.68 -13.38
N ASN A 330 -16.56 -6.44 -12.92
CA ASN A 330 -16.95 -5.18 -12.32
C ASN A 330 -16.19 -5.02 -10.96
N SER A 331 -15.10 -4.28 -10.96
CA SER A 331 -14.16 -4.17 -9.84
C SER A 331 -13.54 -2.78 -9.73
N PRO A 332 -12.96 -2.40 -8.57
CA PRO A 332 -12.22 -1.15 -8.44
C PRO A 332 -11.11 -1.00 -9.49
N THR A 333 -10.37 -2.06 -9.81
CA THR A 333 -9.34 -2.06 -10.85
C THR A 333 -9.91 -1.75 -12.23
N ALA A 334 -11.08 -2.29 -12.58
CA ALA A 334 -11.75 -1.99 -13.84
C ALA A 334 -12.21 -0.53 -13.93
N TYR A 335 -12.68 0.06 -12.83
CA TYR A 335 -13.03 1.48 -12.77
C TYR A 335 -11.81 2.38 -12.94
N ALA A 336 -10.70 2.04 -12.28
CA ALA A 336 -9.44 2.75 -12.44
C ALA A 336 -8.96 2.71 -13.90
N LEU A 337 -9.01 1.53 -14.53
CA LEU A 337 -8.64 1.39 -15.94
C LEU A 337 -9.54 2.22 -16.88
N LYS A 338 -10.86 2.27 -16.63
CA LYS A 338 -11.76 3.13 -17.42
C LYS A 338 -11.36 4.59 -17.33
N ALA A 339 -10.95 5.07 -16.14
CA ALA A 339 -10.49 6.42 -15.95
C ALA A 339 -9.16 6.71 -16.68
N LEU A 340 -8.27 5.70 -16.77
CA LEU A 340 -6.95 5.83 -17.39
C LEU A 340 -6.93 5.50 -18.90
N ALA A 341 -7.96 4.89 -19.44
CA ALA A 341 -8.03 4.52 -20.85
C ALA A 341 -7.80 5.69 -21.85
N PRO A 342 -8.26 6.93 -21.59
CA PRO A 342 -7.93 8.08 -22.44
C PRO A 342 -6.44 8.39 -22.48
N SER A 343 -5.71 8.21 -21.36
CA SER A 343 -4.26 8.40 -21.30
C SER A 343 -3.51 7.37 -22.13
N PHE A 344 -3.93 6.10 -22.10
CA PHE A 344 -3.41 5.07 -22.97
C PHE A 344 -3.61 5.42 -24.45
N ALA A 345 -4.82 5.83 -24.82
CA ALA A 345 -5.13 6.21 -26.21
C ALA A 345 -4.30 7.42 -26.67
N ALA A 346 -4.10 8.42 -25.82
CA ALA A 346 -3.28 9.59 -26.14
C ALA A 346 -1.81 9.22 -26.40
N LYS A 347 -1.27 8.29 -25.60
CA LYS A 347 0.13 7.82 -25.72
C LYS A 347 0.37 6.94 -26.93
N THR A 348 -0.51 5.96 -27.16
CA THR A 348 -0.29 4.88 -28.13
C THR A 348 -1.03 5.07 -29.45
N GLY A 349 -2.07 5.89 -29.49
CA GLY A 349 -3.01 5.96 -30.60
C GLY A 349 -4.04 4.80 -30.63
N ILE A 350 -3.98 3.89 -29.63
CA ILE A 350 -4.84 2.71 -29.53
C ILE A 350 -6.02 3.02 -28.59
N ALA A 351 -7.24 2.85 -29.06
CA ALA A 351 -8.43 2.98 -28.20
C ALA A 351 -8.59 1.72 -27.32
N LEU A 352 -8.84 1.91 -26.03
CA LEU A 352 -9.11 0.83 -25.08
C LEU A 352 -10.58 0.85 -24.68
N LYS A 353 -11.33 -0.18 -25.06
CA LYS A 353 -12.71 -0.40 -24.63
C LYS A 353 -12.76 -1.44 -23.53
N ILE A 354 -13.20 -1.04 -22.33
CA ILE A 354 -13.31 -1.90 -21.16
C ILE A 354 -14.78 -2.28 -20.97
N ILE A 355 -15.06 -3.58 -21.03
CA ILE A 355 -16.37 -4.19 -20.88
C ILE A 355 -16.39 -4.91 -19.54
N THR A 356 -17.25 -4.46 -18.63
CA THR A 356 -17.37 -5.01 -17.29
C THR A 356 -18.65 -5.82 -17.13
N MET A 357 -18.55 -6.98 -16.47
CA MET A 357 -19.70 -7.86 -16.18
C MET A 357 -19.67 -8.32 -14.71
N PRO A 358 -20.82 -8.68 -14.13
CA PRO A 358 -20.90 -9.43 -12.90
C PRO A 358 -20.21 -10.80 -13.02
N TYR A 359 -19.88 -11.43 -11.89
CA TYR A 359 -19.05 -12.63 -11.82
C TYR A 359 -19.57 -13.81 -12.70
N ASP A 360 -20.84 -14.19 -12.53
CA ASP A 360 -21.42 -15.32 -13.28
C ASP A 360 -21.63 -15.01 -14.77
N GLU A 361 -21.89 -13.75 -15.12
CA GLU A 361 -22.03 -13.30 -16.52
C GLU A 361 -20.67 -13.28 -17.21
N LEU A 362 -19.63 -12.83 -16.49
CA LEU A 362 -18.26 -12.85 -16.98
C LEU A 362 -17.79 -14.27 -17.31
N TYR A 363 -18.09 -15.25 -16.45
CA TYR A 363 -17.77 -16.64 -16.72
C TYR A 363 -18.42 -17.17 -18.00
N LYS A 364 -19.71 -16.89 -18.19
CA LYS A 364 -20.44 -17.26 -19.40
C LYS A 364 -19.86 -16.60 -20.66
N ALA A 365 -19.63 -15.28 -20.60
CA ALA A 365 -19.05 -14.54 -21.72
C ALA A 365 -17.62 -15.01 -22.06
N ALA A 366 -16.84 -15.41 -21.06
CA ALA A 366 -15.52 -15.98 -21.27
C ALA A 366 -15.60 -17.34 -21.99
N LEU A 367 -16.53 -18.20 -21.64
CA LEU A 367 -16.77 -19.47 -22.36
C LEU A 367 -17.21 -19.24 -23.82
N GLU A 368 -18.13 -18.31 -24.04
CA GLU A 368 -18.63 -17.95 -25.37
C GLU A 368 -17.56 -17.27 -26.24
N SER A 369 -16.55 -16.67 -25.62
CA SER A 369 -15.44 -16.02 -26.33
C SER A 369 -14.56 -17.00 -27.10
N ARG A 370 -14.64 -18.30 -26.84
CA ARG A 370 -13.90 -19.34 -27.55
C ARG A 370 -14.09 -19.26 -29.08
N ASP A 371 -15.30 -18.94 -29.50
CA ASP A 371 -15.69 -18.89 -30.91
C ASP A 371 -15.99 -17.46 -31.39
N SER A 372 -15.60 -16.44 -30.61
CA SER A 372 -15.91 -15.04 -30.86
C SER A 372 -14.67 -14.17 -30.93
N LYS A 373 -14.66 -13.16 -31.82
CA LYS A 373 -13.64 -12.11 -31.93
C LYS A 373 -14.04 -10.83 -31.17
N ALA A 374 -15.00 -10.90 -30.26
CA ALA A 374 -15.51 -9.73 -29.55
C ALA A 374 -14.48 -9.12 -28.57
N TYR A 375 -13.59 -9.93 -28.06
CA TYR A 375 -12.62 -9.53 -27.05
C TYR A 375 -11.19 -9.86 -27.49
N ASP A 376 -10.27 -8.92 -27.27
CA ASP A 376 -8.84 -9.09 -27.52
C ASP A 376 -8.12 -9.59 -26.25
N LEU A 377 -8.60 -9.13 -25.11
CA LEU A 377 -8.10 -9.44 -23.77
C LEU A 377 -9.27 -9.85 -22.86
N ILE A 378 -9.06 -10.85 -22.03
CA ILE A 378 -10.08 -11.33 -21.10
C ILE A 378 -9.45 -11.52 -19.73
N ARG A 379 -10.07 -10.98 -18.69
CA ARG A 379 -9.74 -11.29 -17.30
C ARG A 379 -10.51 -12.53 -16.88
N LEU A 380 -9.80 -13.58 -16.49
CA LEU A 380 -10.37 -14.74 -15.81
C LEU A 380 -10.11 -14.69 -14.31
N ASP A 381 -11.08 -15.15 -13.55
CA ASP A 381 -10.85 -15.46 -12.14
C ASP A 381 -9.86 -16.63 -12.01
N MET A 382 -9.04 -16.62 -10.97
CA MET A 382 -8.09 -17.69 -10.76
C MET A 382 -8.77 -19.05 -10.61
N ALA A 383 -10.01 -19.07 -10.08
CA ALA A 383 -10.82 -20.29 -9.96
C ALA A 383 -11.22 -20.91 -11.31
N TRP A 384 -11.11 -20.17 -12.41
CA TRP A 384 -11.50 -20.59 -13.75
C TRP A 384 -10.31 -20.82 -14.68
N LEU A 385 -9.16 -20.20 -14.39
CA LEU A 385 -8.02 -20.15 -15.31
C LEU A 385 -7.48 -21.53 -15.65
N THR A 386 -7.35 -22.40 -14.67
CA THR A 386 -6.85 -23.77 -14.86
C THR A 386 -7.76 -24.60 -15.77
N GLU A 387 -9.08 -24.38 -15.70
CA GLU A 387 -10.09 -25.13 -16.47
C GLU A 387 -10.22 -24.61 -17.89
N ILE A 388 -10.46 -23.30 -18.06
CA ILE A 388 -10.85 -22.76 -19.38
C ILE A 388 -9.75 -21.95 -20.06
N GLY A 389 -8.70 -21.54 -19.34
CA GLY A 389 -7.67 -20.65 -19.86
C GLY A 389 -6.96 -21.21 -21.09
N GLY A 390 -6.60 -22.50 -21.06
CA GLY A 390 -5.95 -23.17 -22.21
C GLY A 390 -6.84 -23.26 -23.46
N ALA A 391 -8.17 -23.23 -23.30
CA ALA A 391 -9.10 -23.24 -24.44
C ALA A 391 -9.23 -21.90 -25.13
N ILE A 392 -9.12 -20.77 -24.39
CA ILE A 392 -9.43 -19.43 -24.90
C ILE A 392 -8.20 -18.52 -25.08
N PHE A 393 -7.07 -18.79 -24.43
CA PHE A 393 -5.90 -17.92 -24.44
C PHE A 393 -4.74 -18.45 -25.29
N LEU A 394 -4.00 -17.52 -25.88
CA LEU A 394 -2.69 -17.80 -26.45
C LEU A 394 -1.67 -18.06 -25.33
N PRO A 395 -0.70 -18.97 -25.56
CA PRO A 395 0.41 -19.14 -24.62
C PRO A 395 1.29 -17.88 -24.59
N ILE A 396 1.85 -17.59 -23.42
CA ILE A 396 2.75 -16.46 -23.17
C ILE A 396 4.15 -17.02 -22.84
N ASP A 397 5.17 -16.49 -23.50
CA ASP A 397 6.56 -16.83 -23.21
C ASP A 397 7.19 -15.78 -22.27
N LEU A 398 7.35 -16.13 -20.99
CA LEU A 398 7.98 -15.24 -20.00
C LEU A 398 9.51 -15.13 -20.15
N SER A 399 10.15 -15.87 -21.09
CA SER A 399 11.57 -15.71 -21.36
C SER A 399 11.87 -14.62 -22.38
N SER A 400 10.85 -14.15 -23.09
CA SER A 400 10.94 -13.13 -24.14
C SER A 400 10.33 -11.79 -23.72
N ASP A 401 10.89 -10.68 -24.24
CA ASP A 401 10.31 -9.36 -24.04
C ASP A 401 9.02 -9.16 -24.87
N PRO A 402 8.04 -8.45 -24.30
CA PRO A 402 8.07 -7.67 -23.05
C PRO A 402 7.71 -8.48 -21.79
N TYR A 403 7.30 -9.72 -21.93
CA TYR A 403 6.72 -10.50 -20.82
C TYR A 403 7.76 -10.84 -19.74
N LYS A 404 9.04 -10.96 -20.11
CA LYS A 404 10.15 -11.14 -19.18
C LYS A 404 10.25 -9.91 -18.24
N THR A 405 10.38 -8.72 -18.81
CA THR A 405 10.47 -7.46 -18.05
C THR A 405 9.24 -7.24 -17.18
N ILE A 406 8.03 -7.53 -17.70
CA ILE A 406 6.78 -7.45 -16.94
C ILE A 406 6.81 -8.40 -15.75
N SER A 407 7.21 -9.66 -15.95
CA SER A 407 7.23 -10.66 -14.87
C SER A 407 8.24 -10.31 -13.76
N GLU A 408 9.33 -9.65 -14.09
CA GLU A 408 10.34 -9.15 -13.15
C GLU A 408 9.83 -8.01 -12.27
N SER A 409 8.77 -7.30 -12.68
CA SER A 409 8.12 -6.26 -11.87
C SER A 409 7.17 -6.82 -10.80
N PHE A 410 6.79 -8.09 -10.91
CA PHE A 410 5.86 -8.72 -10.00
C PHE A 410 6.50 -9.05 -8.64
N SER A 411 5.66 -9.16 -7.62
CA SER A 411 6.05 -9.79 -6.37
C SER A 411 6.42 -11.26 -6.60
N THR A 412 7.42 -11.76 -5.89
CA THR A 412 7.96 -13.13 -6.05
C THR A 412 7.06 -14.24 -5.48
N LYS A 413 5.95 -13.88 -4.83
CA LYS A 413 5.11 -14.80 -4.06
C LYS A 413 3.78 -15.14 -4.73
N ILE A 414 3.67 -14.93 -6.04
CA ILE A 414 2.43 -15.22 -6.76
C ILE A 414 2.34 -16.72 -7.05
N PRO A 415 1.27 -17.41 -6.62
CA PRO A 415 1.05 -18.82 -6.93
C PRO A 415 0.95 -19.09 -8.43
N ARG A 416 1.32 -20.33 -8.79
CA ARG A 416 1.30 -20.80 -10.17
C ARG A 416 -0.10 -20.71 -10.81
N ASP A 417 -1.15 -20.83 -10.02
CA ASP A 417 -2.55 -20.84 -10.47
C ASP A 417 -3.00 -19.54 -11.15
N TYR A 418 -2.21 -18.45 -11.01
CA TYR A 418 -2.45 -17.20 -11.74
C TYR A 418 -1.84 -17.17 -13.14
N TYR A 419 -1.05 -18.17 -13.53
CA TYR A 419 -0.35 -18.18 -14.80
C TYR A 419 -0.75 -19.32 -15.71
N TYR A 420 -1.03 -20.51 -15.14
CA TYR A 420 -1.03 -21.77 -15.86
C TYR A 420 -2.42 -22.33 -16.13
N SER A 421 -2.60 -22.85 -17.35
CA SER A 421 -3.62 -23.82 -17.74
C SER A 421 -2.95 -24.87 -18.63
N ASP A 422 -3.27 -26.16 -18.46
CA ASP A 422 -2.69 -27.28 -19.21
C ASP A 422 -1.16 -27.26 -19.26
N ASN A 423 -0.51 -26.94 -18.14
CA ASN A 423 0.94 -26.80 -18.00
C ASN A 423 1.59 -25.70 -18.91
N LYS A 424 0.81 -24.82 -19.48
CA LYS A 424 1.26 -23.67 -20.25
C LYS A 424 0.97 -22.38 -19.52
N ILE A 425 1.86 -21.40 -19.63
CA ILE A 425 1.58 -20.04 -19.18
C ILE A 425 0.66 -19.42 -20.21
N VAL A 426 -0.54 -19.02 -19.80
CA VAL A 426 -1.58 -18.49 -20.68
C VAL A 426 -2.10 -17.13 -20.24
N ALA A 427 -1.74 -16.68 -19.05
CA ALA A 427 -2.20 -15.40 -18.51
C ALA A 427 -1.13 -14.76 -17.61
N LEU A 428 -1.28 -13.46 -17.36
CA LEU A 428 -0.48 -12.69 -16.40
C LEU A 428 -1.35 -12.29 -15.21
N PRO A 429 -0.81 -12.33 -13.96
CA PRO A 429 -1.53 -11.85 -12.78
C PRO A 429 -2.01 -10.43 -12.95
N PHE A 430 -3.29 -10.17 -12.68
CA PHE A 430 -3.91 -8.87 -12.89
C PHE A 430 -4.35 -8.24 -11.58
N ASP A 431 -5.58 -8.46 -11.14
CA ASP A 431 -6.13 -7.97 -9.89
C ASP A 431 -6.10 -9.05 -8.79
N ILE A 432 -4.90 -9.60 -8.54
CA ILE A 432 -4.73 -10.68 -7.55
C ILE A 432 -5.19 -10.23 -6.17
N SER A 433 -5.70 -11.18 -5.38
CA SER A 433 -6.26 -10.88 -4.08
C SER A 433 -6.19 -12.06 -3.13
N ALA A 434 -6.16 -11.76 -1.84
CA ALA A 434 -6.33 -12.71 -0.76
C ALA A 434 -7.31 -12.15 0.27
N GLN A 435 -8.00 -13.02 0.98
CA GLN A 435 -8.81 -12.60 2.11
C GLN A 435 -7.94 -12.07 3.23
N MET A 436 -8.38 -10.97 3.85
CA MET A 436 -7.75 -10.36 5.02
C MET A 436 -8.82 -9.97 6.03
N LEU A 437 -8.45 -9.95 7.30
CA LEU A 437 -9.27 -9.42 8.38
C LEU A 437 -9.14 -7.90 8.43
N TYR A 438 -10.26 -7.18 8.41
CA TYR A 438 -10.36 -5.75 8.67
C TYR A 438 -11.10 -5.54 9.98
N TYR A 439 -10.64 -4.58 10.80
CA TYR A 439 -11.23 -4.33 12.12
C TYR A 439 -11.18 -2.85 12.48
N ARG A 440 -12.08 -2.43 13.35
CA ARG A 440 -12.16 -1.08 13.91
C ARG A 440 -11.08 -0.89 14.98
N LYS A 441 -9.94 -0.32 14.58
CA LYS A 441 -8.78 -0.07 15.43
C LYS A 441 -9.17 0.73 16.69
N ASP A 442 -10.02 1.75 16.52
CA ASP A 442 -10.53 2.57 17.62
C ASP A 442 -11.30 1.75 18.67
N LEU A 443 -12.09 0.75 18.28
CA LEU A 443 -12.80 -0.11 19.22
C LEU A 443 -11.86 -1.10 19.92
N PHE A 444 -10.89 -1.64 19.21
CA PHE A 444 -9.92 -2.59 19.78
C PHE A 444 -8.91 -1.92 20.71
N GLU A 445 -8.64 -0.63 20.55
CA GLU A 445 -7.70 0.15 21.36
C GLU A 445 -8.37 0.91 22.50
N ASP A 446 -9.69 1.02 22.49
CA ASP A 446 -10.44 1.71 23.56
C ASP A 446 -10.30 0.98 24.90
N SER A 447 -9.88 1.71 25.92
CA SER A 447 -9.58 1.14 27.24
C SER A 447 -10.83 0.62 27.97
N LEU A 448 -11.99 1.26 27.77
CA LEU A 448 -13.25 0.84 28.37
C LEU A 448 -13.81 -0.41 27.69
N ILE A 449 -13.73 -0.46 26.36
CA ILE A 449 -14.16 -1.63 25.59
C ILE A 449 -13.27 -2.84 25.92
N ARG A 450 -11.94 -2.67 25.93
CA ARG A 450 -10.98 -3.73 26.33
C ARG A 450 -11.27 -4.24 27.75
N ARG A 451 -11.56 -3.34 28.66
CA ARG A 451 -11.88 -3.73 30.03
C ARG A 451 -13.24 -4.44 30.12
N SER A 452 -14.26 -3.94 29.42
CA SER A 452 -15.59 -4.57 29.34
C SER A 452 -15.51 -5.97 28.75
N PHE A 453 -14.73 -6.14 27.70
CA PHE A 453 -14.46 -7.46 27.10
C PHE A 453 -13.83 -8.42 28.12
N PHE A 454 -12.78 -7.95 28.82
CA PHE A 454 -12.13 -8.76 29.86
C PHE A 454 -13.08 -9.14 31.00
N GLU A 455 -13.93 -8.23 31.46
CA GLU A 455 -14.91 -8.50 32.52
C GLU A 455 -15.93 -9.56 32.10
N THR A 456 -16.30 -9.59 30.81
CA THR A 456 -17.28 -10.51 30.25
C THR A 456 -16.66 -11.88 29.94
N THR A 457 -15.48 -11.91 29.27
CA THR A 457 -14.91 -13.14 28.71
C THR A 457 -13.75 -13.71 29.53
N LYS A 458 -13.19 -12.91 30.47
CA LYS A 458 -11.93 -13.19 31.21
C LYS A 458 -10.70 -13.26 30.31
N ARG A 459 -10.80 -12.78 29.07
CA ARG A 459 -9.71 -12.71 28.09
C ARG A 459 -9.39 -11.25 27.72
N GLN A 460 -8.18 -11.00 27.26
CA GLN A 460 -7.80 -9.69 26.70
C GLN A 460 -8.39 -9.55 25.30
N LEU A 461 -8.93 -8.36 24.98
CA LEU A 461 -9.32 -8.03 23.62
C LEU A 461 -8.05 -7.81 22.77
N THR A 462 -7.73 -8.76 21.94
CA THR A 462 -6.61 -8.76 20.98
C THR A 462 -7.14 -9.15 19.60
N LEU A 463 -6.31 -9.01 18.56
CA LEU A 463 -6.68 -9.51 17.26
C LEU A 463 -6.87 -11.03 17.30
N PRO A 464 -7.96 -11.56 16.73
CA PRO A 464 -8.25 -12.99 16.78
C PRO A 464 -7.23 -13.78 15.96
N LYS A 465 -6.61 -14.78 16.58
CA LYS A 465 -5.70 -15.73 15.93
C LYS A 465 -6.41 -16.98 15.44
N THR A 466 -7.58 -17.26 15.97
CA THR A 466 -8.41 -18.41 15.63
C THR A 466 -9.85 -18.01 15.34
N TYR A 467 -10.62 -18.82 14.62
CA TYR A 467 -12.03 -18.54 14.40
C TYR A 467 -12.86 -18.61 15.68
N ALA A 468 -12.45 -19.39 16.69
CA ALA A 468 -13.10 -19.40 17.99
C ALA A 468 -12.95 -18.02 18.69
N GLU A 469 -11.78 -17.42 18.66
CA GLU A 469 -11.56 -16.04 19.17
C GLU A 469 -12.33 -15.01 18.34
N TYR A 470 -12.35 -15.18 17.01
CA TYR A 470 -13.11 -14.31 16.12
C TYR A 470 -14.61 -14.32 16.45
N ASP A 471 -15.19 -15.49 16.66
CA ASP A 471 -16.61 -15.64 17.00
C ASP A 471 -16.93 -15.06 18.39
N GLU A 472 -16.04 -15.24 19.37
CA GLU A 472 -16.20 -14.63 20.71
C GLU A 472 -16.20 -13.09 20.64
N ILE A 473 -15.27 -12.52 19.87
CA ILE A 473 -15.17 -11.07 19.64
C ILE A 473 -16.39 -10.58 18.85
N ALA A 474 -16.80 -11.28 17.79
CA ALA A 474 -17.98 -10.95 17.00
C ALA A 474 -19.24 -10.95 17.86
N SER A 475 -19.40 -11.95 18.76
CA SER A 475 -20.51 -12.01 19.72
C SER A 475 -20.51 -10.81 20.67
N PHE A 476 -19.34 -10.42 21.21
CA PHE A 476 -19.21 -9.26 22.09
C PHE A 476 -19.59 -7.95 21.40
N PHE A 477 -19.24 -7.79 20.13
CA PHE A 477 -19.56 -6.62 19.32
C PHE A 477 -20.93 -6.69 18.62
N THR A 478 -21.77 -7.65 18.94
CA THR A 478 -23.13 -7.78 18.41
C THR A 478 -24.16 -7.30 19.44
N LYS A 479 -24.93 -6.28 19.08
CA LYS A 479 -25.87 -5.59 20.01
C LYS A 479 -26.97 -6.50 20.56
N SER A 480 -27.43 -7.49 19.78
CA SER A 480 -28.41 -8.48 20.25
C SER A 480 -27.85 -9.41 21.34
N ARG A 481 -26.54 -9.59 21.40
CA ARG A 481 -25.82 -10.42 22.39
C ARG A 481 -25.27 -9.58 23.55
N ASN A 482 -24.81 -8.37 23.25
CA ASN A 482 -24.28 -7.43 24.22
C ASN A 482 -24.93 -6.05 24.01
N LYS A 483 -25.90 -5.70 24.83
CA LYS A 483 -26.63 -4.42 24.74
C LYS A 483 -25.74 -3.18 24.80
N LYS A 484 -24.50 -3.30 25.31
CA LYS A 484 -23.50 -2.24 25.39
C LYS A 484 -22.57 -2.19 24.20
N SER A 485 -22.76 -3.05 23.20
CA SER A 485 -21.95 -3.05 21.99
C SER A 485 -22.02 -1.71 21.27
N PRO A 486 -20.87 -1.15 20.83
CA PRO A 486 -20.83 0.08 20.04
C PRO A 486 -21.26 -0.15 18.58
N THR A 487 -21.35 -1.39 18.12
CA THR A 487 -21.78 -1.77 16.77
C THR A 487 -23.04 -2.62 16.82
N ASP A 488 -23.83 -2.60 15.77
CA ASP A 488 -25.04 -3.42 15.67
C ASP A 488 -24.70 -4.90 15.49
N TYR A 489 -23.62 -5.17 14.73
CA TYR A 489 -23.14 -6.50 14.43
C TYR A 489 -21.64 -6.63 14.68
N GLY A 490 -21.17 -7.80 15.03
CA GLY A 490 -19.75 -8.05 15.27
C GLY A 490 -18.94 -8.25 14.00
N THR A 491 -19.57 -8.84 12.98
CA THR A 491 -18.95 -9.17 11.70
C THR A 491 -19.95 -9.16 10.55
N SER A 492 -19.49 -9.52 9.35
CA SER A 492 -20.32 -9.78 8.16
C SER A 492 -19.94 -11.10 7.51
N LEU A 493 -20.84 -11.70 6.76
CA LEU A 493 -20.63 -12.84 5.86
C LEU A 493 -21.29 -12.55 4.52
N VAL A 494 -20.59 -12.87 3.44
CA VAL A 494 -21.09 -12.72 2.07
C VAL A 494 -21.65 -14.05 1.61
N ILE A 495 -22.96 -14.24 1.73
CA ILE A 495 -23.66 -15.50 1.51
C ILE A 495 -24.76 -15.43 0.43
N GLY A 496 -24.73 -14.38 -0.40
CA GLY A 496 -25.73 -14.15 -1.43
C GLY A 496 -25.71 -15.15 -2.58
N SER A 497 -24.55 -15.77 -2.86
CA SER A 497 -24.40 -16.84 -3.85
C SER A 497 -23.78 -18.09 -3.24
N SER A 498 -23.87 -19.22 -3.95
CA SER A 498 -23.20 -20.45 -3.53
C SER A 498 -21.67 -20.29 -3.49
N VAL A 499 -21.08 -19.64 -4.49
CA VAL A 499 -19.63 -19.40 -4.55
C VAL A 499 -19.17 -18.57 -3.37
N THR A 500 -19.86 -17.46 -3.09
CA THR A 500 -19.47 -16.61 -1.95
C THR A 500 -19.62 -17.32 -0.61
N ALA A 501 -20.65 -18.11 -0.42
CA ALA A 501 -20.86 -18.90 0.80
C ALA A 501 -19.77 -19.98 0.99
N ALA A 502 -19.29 -20.60 -0.08
CA ALA A 502 -18.13 -21.47 -0.03
C ALA A 502 -16.88 -20.71 0.39
N CYS A 503 -16.60 -19.55 -0.23
CA CYS A 503 -15.45 -18.71 0.08
C CYS A 503 -15.42 -18.25 1.55
N GLU A 504 -16.57 -18.02 2.18
CA GLU A 504 -16.65 -17.66 3.62
C GLU A 504 -16.37 -18.84 4.55
N PHE A 505 -16.69 -20.06 4.10
CA PHE A 505 -16.52 -21.28 4.91
C PHE A 505 -15.11 -21.89 4.81
N LEU A 506 -14.51 -21.88 3.62
CA LEU A 506 -13.25 -22.57 3.31
C LEU A 506 -12.08 -22.21 4.25
N PRO A 507 -11.79 -20.93 4.55
CA PRO A 507 -10.71 -20.56 5.45
C PRO A 507 -10.89 -21.11 6.86
N ARG A 508 -12.14 -21.10 7.36
CA ARG A 508 -12.48 -21.65 8.67
C ARG A 508 -12.22 -23.16 8.73
N TYR A 509 -12.68 -23.90 7.75
CA TYR A 509 -12.50 -25.36 7.70
C TYR A 509 -11.01 -25.72 7.63
N ARG A 510 -10.24 -25.04 6.79
CA ARG A 510 -8.79 -25.23 6.68
C ARG A 510 -8.04 -24.87 7.96
N SER A 511 -8.46 -23.82 8.65
CA SER A 511 -7.82 -23.41 9.92
C SER A 511 -7.92 -24.45 11.02
N TYR A 512 -8.88 -25.35 10.93
CA TYR A 512 -9.04 -26.49 11.82
C TYR A 512 -8.32 -27.76 11.33
N GLY A 513 -7.56 -27.66 10.24
CA GLY A 513 -6.85 -28.79 9.62
C GLY A 513 -7.70 -29.59 8.64
N GLY A 514 -8.86 -29.05 8.24
CA GLY A 514 -9.75 -29.69 7.28
C GLY A 514 -9.11 -29.83 5.90
N ARG A 515 -9.33 -30.97 5.28
CA ARG A 515 -8.92 -31.32 3.92
C ARG A 515 -10.10 -31.88 3.17
N PHE A 516 -10.15 -31.64 1.86
CA PHE A 516 -11.26 -32.10 1.02
C PHE A 516 -10.99 -33.46 0.35
N TYR A 517 -9.74 -33.91 0.33
CA TYR A 517 -9.36 -35.18 -0.30
C TYR A 517 -9.04 -36.23 0.76
N ASP A 518 -9.56 -37.43 0.57
CA ASP A 518 -9.12 -38.61 1.30
C ASP A 518 -7.83 -39.22 0.70
N ASP A 519 -7.30 -40.27 1.30
CA ASP A 519 -6.06 -40.93 0.86
C ASP A 519 -6.18 -41.58 -0.54
N THR A 520 -7.38 -41.67 -1.09
CA THR A 520 -7.65 -42.18 -2.44
C THR A 520 -7.78 -41.09 -3.48
N GLY A 521 -7.75 -39.81 -3.05
CA GLY A 521 -7.94 -38.64 -3.91
C GLY A 521 -9.41 -38.30 -4.17
N HIS A 522 -10.36 -38.92 -3.48
CA HIS A 522 -11.77 -38.56 -3.59
C HIS A 522 -12.12 -37.40 -2.68
N ILE A 523 -13.03 -36.54 -3.15
CA ILE A 523 -13.53 -35.43 -2.35
C ILE A 523 -14.48 -35.94 -1.28
N LYS A 524 -14.20 -35.58 -0.02
CA LYS A 524 -14.97 -36.05 1.14
C LYS A 524 -15.29 -34.86 2.07
N VAL A 525 -16.58 -34.67 2.34
CA VAL A 525 -17.11 -33.65 3.25
C VAL A 525 -17.95 -34.25 4.41
N THR A 526 -17.97 -35.59 4.54
CA THR A 526 -18.75 -36.30 5.57
C THR A 526 -17.97 -36.52 6.86
N ASP A 527 -16.80 -35.91 7.03
CA ASP A 527 -16.00 -36.06 8.24
C ASP A 527 -16.56 -35.26 9.43
N PRO A 528 -16.29 -35.68 10.68
CA PRO A 528 -16.79 -34.99 11.87
C PRO A 528 -16.28 -33.54 11.99
N LEU A 529 -15.10 -33.24 11.45
CA LEU A 529 -14.54 -31.88 11.49
C LEU A 529 -15.32 -30.93 10.58
N PHE A 530 -15.70 -31.38 9.39
CA PHE A 530 -16.54 -30.58 8.48
C PHE A 530 -17.89 -30.28 9.16
N ARG A 531 -18.54 -31.29 9.76
CA ARG A 531 -19.79 -31.12 10.50
C ARG A 531 -19.65 -30.08 11.64
N LYS A 532 -18.60 -30.22 12.45
CA LYS A 532 -18.32 -29.30 13.55
C LYS A 532 -18.15 -27.88 13.01
N THR A 533 -17.33 -27.73 11.96
CA THR A 533 -17.05 -26.41 11.35
C THR A 533 -18.32 -25.76 10.80
N LEU A 534 -19.19 -26.54 10.15
CA LEU A 534 -20.45 -26.02 9.62
C LEU A 534 -21.38 -25.53 10.74
N ILE A 535 -21.48 -26.27 11.85
CA ILE A 535 -22.26 -25.83 13.04
C ILE A 535 -21.71 -24.52 13.59
N GLU A 536 -20.39 -24.38 13.73
CA GLU A 536 -19.77 -23.14 14.21
C GLU A 536 -19.95 -21.98 13.22
N HIS A 537 -19.88 -22.25 11.93
CA HIS A 537 -20.12 -21.24 10.89
C HIS A 537 -21.57 -20.74 10.90
N ILE A 538 -22.54 -21.62 11.12
CA ILE A 538 -23.95 -21.24 11.30
C ILE A 538 -24.12 -20.35 12.51
N LYS A 539 -23.46 -20.67 13.65
CA LYS A 539 -23.49 -19.80 14.83
C LYS A 539 -22.91 -18.43 14.60
N SER A 540 -21.84 -18.33 13.80
CA SER A 540 -21.26 -17.02 13.43
C SER A 540 -22.24 -16.15 12.67
N ALA A 541 -23.17 -16.74 11.89
CA ALA A 541 -24.21 -16.01 11.16
C ALA A 541 -25.21 -15.29 12.08
N GLU A 542 -25.21 -15.56 13.38
CA GLU A 542 -26.03 -14.80 14.35
C GLU A 542 -25.42 -13.41 14.69
N CYS A 543 -24.19 -13.16 14.25
CA CYS A 543 -23.45 -11.93 14.50
C CYS A 543 -23.33 -11.01 13.27
N ILE A 544 -24.06 -11.31 12.19
CA ILE A 544 -24.01 -10.57 10.91
C ILE A 544 -25.27 -9.73 10.66
N PRO A 545 -25.24 -8.78 9.72
CA PRO A 545 -26.42 -8.05 9.25
C PRO A 545 -27.56 -9.00 8.87
N LYS A 546 -28.80 -8.60 9.12
CA LYS A 546 -29.98 -9.43 8.85
C LYS A 546 -30.33 -9.55 7.35
N HIS A 547 -29.87 -8.60 6.54
CA HIS A 547 -30.01 -8.66 5.08
C HIS A 547 -28.85 -9.44 4.48
N THR A 548 -29.12 -10.11 3.36
CA THR A 548 -28.11 -10.91 2.66
C THR A 548 -27.15 -10.02 1.89
N LEU A 549 -25.86 -10.19 2.13
CA LEU A 549 -24.80 -9.55 1.36
C LEU A 549 -24.43 -10.42 0.15
N ASN A 550 -24.41 -9.82 -1.04
CA ASN A 550 -24.21 -10.54 -2.31
C ASN A 550 -22.74 -10.51 -2.75
N TRP A 551 -21.99 -9.47 -2.35
CA TRP A 551 -20.59 -9.28 -2.76
C TRP A 551 -19.76 -8.62 -1.67
N TRP A 552 -18.46 -8.80 -1.70
CA TRP A 552 -17.54 -8.28 -0.66
C TRP A 552 -17.49 -6.76 -0.57
N SER A 553 -17.79 -6.03 -1.65
CA SER A 553 -17.95 -4.58 -1.57
C SER A 553 -19.14 -4.16 -0.67
N GLU A 554 -20.20 -4.96 -0.61
CA GLU A 554 -21.34 -4.71 0.28
C GLU A 554 -20.90 -4.92 1.74
N ALA A 555 -20.12 -5.98 2.02
CA ALA A 555 -19.55 -6.20 3.35
C ALA A 555 -18.62 -5.06 3.79
N MET A 556 -17.81 -4.53 2.86
CA MET A 556 -16.98 -3.34 3.15
C MET A 556 -17.83 -2.09 3.38
N ASN A 557 -18.96 -1.93 2.72
CA ASN A 557 -19.88 -0.81 2.97
C ASN A 557 -20.52 -0.92 4.36
N GLU A 558 -20.93 -2.12 4.81
CA GLU A 558 -21.41 -2.35 6.19
C GLU A 558 -20.34 -2.00 7.23
N PHE A 559 -19.10 -2.35 6.95
CA PHE A 559 -17.96 -2.02 7.81
C PHE A 559 -17.66 -0.51 7.79
N ALA A 560 -17.66 0.13 6.63
CA ALA A 560 -17.43 1.56 6.46
C ALA A 560 -18.51 2.44 7.08
N SER A 561 -19.76 1.93 7.16
CA SER A 561 -20.86 2.62 7.86
C SER A 561 -20.78 2.52 9.39
N GLY A 562 -19.88 1.68 9.91
CA GLY A 562 -19.74 1.43 11.35
C GLY A 562 -20.71 0.39 11.91
N ASN A 563 -21.50 -0.28 11.07
CA ASN A 563 -22.45 -1.31 11.50
C ASN A 563 -21.76 -2.56 12.05
N THR A 564 -20.55 -2.88 11.55
CA THR A 564 -19.77 -4.04 11.98
C THR A 564 -18.44 -3.64 12.62
N ALA A 565 -17.96 -4.43 13.60
CA ALA A 565 -16.67 -4.21 14.25
C ALA A 565 -15.49 -4.82 13.48
N MET A 566 -15.76 -5.90 12.77
CA MET A 566 -14.78 -6.66 11.97
C MET A 566 -15.44 -7.17 10.70
N THR A 567 -14.62 -7.50 9.69
CA THR A 567 -15.04 -8.22 8.50
C THR A 567 -13.85 -8.94 7.86
N VAL A 568 -14.08 -10.05 7.18
CA VAL A 568 -13.08 -10.74 6.35
C VAL A 568 -13.50 -10.59 4.90
N VAL A 569 -12.68 -9.90 4.11
CA VAL A 569 -12.95 -9.68 2.69
C VAL A 569 -11.69 -9.81 1.85
N PHE A 570 -11.84 -10.00 0.56
CA PHE A 570 -10.72 -9.96 -0.38
C PHE A 570 -10.14 -8.55 -0.50
N CYS A 571 -8.81 -8.42 -0.42
CA CYS A 571 -8.12 -7.14 -0.31
C CYS A 571 -8.34 -6.20 -1.50
N ASN A 572 -8.64 -6.72 -2.70
CA ASN A 572 -8.97 -5.91 -3.88
C ASN A 572 -10.32 -5.18 -3.77
N HIS A 573 -11.18 -5.53 -2.81
CA HIS A 573 -12.43 -4.83 -2.50
C HIS A 573 -12.30 -3.84 -1.33
N ALA A 574 -11.18 -3.89 -0.60
CA ALA A 574 -11.00 -3.09 0.61
C ALA A 574 -10.98 -1.58 0.34
N SER A 575 -10.55 -1.15 -0.86
CA SER A 575 -10.56 0.27 -1.25
C SER A 575 -11.96 0.90 -1.30
N ALA A 576 -13.03 0.08 -1.35
CA ALA A 576 -14.41 0.58 -1.30
C ALA A 576 -14.67 1.45 -0.06
N ILE A 577 -13.96 1.22 1.04
CA ILE A 577 -14.07 2.01 2.27
C ILE A 577 -13.66 3.48 2.06
N MET A 578 -12.69 3.75 1.18
CA MET A 578 -12.22 5.10 0.88
C MET A 578 -13.22 5.88 0.02
N HIS A 579 -14.10 5.18 -0.68
CA HIS A 579 -15.14 5.76 -1.53
C HIS A 579 -16.49 5.88 -0.82
N TYR A 580 -16.61 5.41 0.41
CA TYR A 580 -17.82 5.53 1.19
C TYR A 580 -17.96 6.97 1.71
N LYS A 581 -18.90 7.72 1.16
CA LYS A 581 -19.03 9.19 1.30
C LYS A 581 -19.12 9.69 2.74
N ASN A 582 -19.60 8.87 3.67
CA ASN A 582 -19.85 9.25 5.06
C ASN A 582 -19.04 8.43 6.08
N SER A 583 -17.95 7.80 5.67
CA SER A 583 -17.15 7.02 6.60
C SER A 583 -16.33 7.94 7.53
N GLU A 584 -16.70 7.97 8.80
CA GLU A 584 -15.89 8.59 9.87
C GLU A 584 -14.74 7.69 10.32
N PHE A 585 -14.58 6.51 9.70
CA PHE A 585 -13.73 5.44 10.22
C PHE A 585 -12.51 5.15 9.34
N VAL A 586 -12.32 5.84 8.23
CA VAL A 586 -11.22 5.61 7.28
C VAL A 586 -9.86 5.52 7.97
N ASN A 587 -9.56 6.45 8.90
CA ASN A 587 -8.29 6.46 9.64
C ASN A 587 -8.29 5.58 10.91
N LYS A 588 -9.38 4.82 11.15
CA LYS A 588 -9.57 3.98 12.34
C LYS A 588 -9.61 2.50 12.00
N ILE A 589 -9.11 2.14 10.83
CA ILE A 589 -9.15 0.78 10.32
C ILE A 589 -7.80 0.13 10.51
N GLY A 590 -7.82 -1.05 11.10
CA GLY A 590 -6.69 -1.96 11.10
C GLY A 590 -6.95 -3.13 10.16
N PHE A 591 -5.88 -3.82 9.81
CA PHE A 591 -5.91 -5.04 9.02
C PHE A 591 -5.00 -6.10 9.63
N SER A 592 -5.28 -7.36 9.35
CA SER A 592 -4.49 -8.49 9.80
C SER A 592 -4.69 -9.68 8.85
N GLN A 593 -3.91 -10.73 9.06
CA GLN A 593 -4.21 -12.03 8.47
C GLN A 593 -5.58 -12.54 8.94
N VAL A 594 -6.21 -13.40 8.14
CA VAL A 594 -7.45 -14.08 8.54
C VAL A 594 -7.22 -14.93 9.78
N PRO A 595 -8.25 -15.13 10.63
CA PRO A 595 -8.13 -16.05 11.75
C PRO A 595 -7.69 -17.45 11.28
N GLY A 596 -6.72 -18.05 11.98
CA GLY A 596 -6.16 -19.34 11.63
C GLY A 596 -5.06 -19.33 10.57
N GLY A 597 -4.81 -18.21 9.88
CA GLY A 597 -3.68 -18.07 8.95
C GLY A 597 -3.83 -18.80 7.61
N PHE A 598 -5.05 -19.11 7.17
CA PHE A 598 -5.34 -19.79 5.89
C PHE A 598 -6.24 -18.90 5.00
N PRO A 599 -5.74 -17.80 4.46
CA PRO A 599 -6.54 -16.95 3.59
C PRO A 599 -6.90 -17.65 2.28
N LEU A 600 -8.13 -17.44 1.81
CA LEU A 600 -8.51 -17.86 0.48
C LEU A 600 -7.94 -16.90 -0.54
N LEU A 601 -7.35 -17.42 -1.61
CA LEU A 601 -6.88 -16.63 -2.74
C LEU A 601 -8.04 -16.30 -3.69
N GLY A 602 -7.96 -15.16 -4.33
CA GLY A 602 -8.97 -14.66 -5.27
C GLY A 602 -8.39 -13.67 -6.26
N GLY A 603 -9.26 -12.91 -6.91
CA GLY A 603 -8.86 -12.04 -7.99
C GLY A 603 -8.64 -12.81 -9.28
N GLY A 604 -7.80 -12.31 -10.19
CA GLY A 604 -7.66 -12.97 -11.47
C GLY A 604 -6.47 -12.54 -12.28
N SER A 605 -6.40 -13.13 -13.47
CA SER A 605 -5.34 -12.95 -14.44
C SER A 605 -5.91 -12.51 -15.78
N ILE A 606 -5.10 -11.83 -16.57
CA ILE A 606 -5.47 -11.36 -17.90
C ILE A 606 -4.74 -12.17 -18.96
N GLY A 607 -5.49 -12.72 -19.89
CA GLY A 607 -4.96 -13.49 -21.01
C GLY A 607 -5.28 -12.87 -22.37
N ILE A 608 -4.51 -13.26 -23.37
CA ILE A 608 -4.64 -12.84 -24.76
C ILE A 608 -5.59 -13.80 -25.45
N SER A 609 -6.72 -13.30 -25.99
CA SER A 609 -7.67 -14.12 -26.72
C SER A 609 -7.00 -14.82 -27.92
N LYS A 610 -7.25 -16.11 -28.12
CA LYS A 610 -6.80 -16.84 -29.32
C LYS A 610 -7.33 -16.27 -30.62
N ASN A 611 -8.45 -15.54 -30.56
CA ASN A 611 -9.16 -15.00 -31.73
C ASN A 611 -8.72 -13.57 -32.07
N THR A 612 -7.86 -12.94 -31.27
CA THR A 612 -7.33 -11.60 -31.59
C THR A 612 -6.33 -11.65 -32.74
N VAL A 613 -6.37 -10.63 -33.58
CA VAL A 613 -5.38 -10.37 -34.63
C VAL A 613 -4.53 -9.12 -34.36
N LYS A 614 -4.73 -8.50 -33.18
CA LYS A 614 -4.16 -7.19 -32.78
C LYS A 614 -3.01 -7.35 -31.78
N LEU A 615 -2.08 -8.28 -32.05
CA LEU A 615 -1.03 -8.66 -31.09
C LEU A 615 -0.09 -7.50 -30.73
N ASP A 616 0.23 -6.61 -31.68
CA ASP A 616 1.04 -5.42 -31.40
C ASP A 616 0.34 -4.45 -30.45
N ALA A 617 -0.95 -4.21 -30.66
CA ALA A 617 -1.74 -3.34 -29.79
C ALA A 617 -1.91 -3.94 -28.38
N VAL A 618 -2.08 -5.26 -28.28
CA VAL A 618 -2.11 -5.98 -27.00
C VAL A 618 -0.77 -5.90 -26.28
N ARG A 619 0.34 -6.01 -27.02
CA ARG A 619 1.69 -5.84 -26.45
C ARG A 619 1.89 -4.45 -25.83
N GLU A 620 1.52 -3.40 -26.56
CA GLU A 620 1.60 -2.02 -26.06
C GLU A 620 0.71 -1.81 -24.84
N PHE A 621 -0.46 -2.44 -24.80
CA PHE A 621 -1.32 -2.40 -23.60
C PHE A 621 -0.66 -3.07 -22.39
N PHE A 622 -0.04 -4.22 -22.53
CA PHE A 622 0.65 -4.86 -21.40
C PHE A 622 1.85 -4.05 -20.91
N LEU A 623 2.66 -3.47 -21.80
CA LEU A 623 3.73 -2.56 -21.41
C LEU A 623 3.23 -1.35 -20.63
N TRP A 624 2.12 -0.76 -21.06
CA TRP A 624 1.50 0.33 -20.37
C TRP A 624 0.90 -0.11 -19.03
N LEU A 625 0.11 -1.19 -19.02
CA LEU A 625 -0.61 -1.68 -17.85
C LEU A 625 0.31 -2.00 -16.67
N TYR A 626 1.40 -2.70 -16.95
CA TYR A 626 2.34 -3.16 -15.92
C TYR A 626 3.51 -2.20 -15.68
N SER A 627 3.51 -1.02 -16.31
CA SER A 627 4.48 0.01 -15.96
C SER A 627 4.26 0.47 -14.52
N ASP A 628 5.35 0.81 -13.82
CA ASP A 628 5.29 1.29 -12.44
C ASP A 628 4.34 2.47 -12.27
N HIS A 629 4.36 3.40 -13.24
CA HIS A 629 3.48 4.56 -13.24
C HIS A 629 2.00 4.18 -13.33
N THR A 630 1.62 3.32 -14.28
CA THR A 630 0.21 2.92 -14.44
C THR A 630 -0.25 2.09 -13.25
N ALA A 631 0.58 1.21 -12.71
CA ALA A 631 0.28 0.45 -11.51
C ALA A 631 0.03 1.38 -10.30
N SER A 632 0.87 2.41 -10.10
CA SER A 632 0.65 3.42 -9.07
C SER A 632 -0.65 4.19 -9.29
N MET A 633 -0.93 4.66 -10.52
CA MET A 633 -2.16 5.39 -10.83
C MET A 633 -3.43 4.55 -10.62
N ILE A 634 -3.40 3.27 -10.98
CA ILE A 634 -4.50 2.34 -10.69
C ILE A 634 -4.72 2.22 -9.19
N SER A 635 -3.64 2.12 -8.40
CA SER A 635 -3.73 2.03 -6.94
C SER A 635 -4.28 3.31 -6.31
N TYR A 636 -3.85 4.49 -6.77
CA TYR A 636 -4.43 5.76 -6.31
C TYR A 636 -5.93 5.88 -6.58
N LEU A 637 -6.41 5.28 -7.65
CA LEU A 637 -7.83 5.24 -7.99
C LEU A 637 -8.59 4.08 -7.31
N GLY A 638 -7.95 3.40 -6.36
CA GLY A 638 -8.57 2.35 -5.56
C GLY A 638 -8.55 0.95 -6.20
N GLY A 639 -7.91 0.79 -7.36
CA GLY A 639 -7.62 -0.52 -7.93
C GLY A 639 -6.36 -1.15 -7.34
N TYR A 640 -6.01 -2.33 -7.82
CA TYR A 640 -4.76 -3.00 -7.47
C TYR A 640 -4.24 -3.78 -8.66
N ILE A 641 -2.97 -3.60 -8.97
CA ILE A 641 -2.22 -4.45 -9.91
C ILE A 641 -0.95 -4.89 -9.21
N ASN A 642 -0.58 -6.16 -9.39
CA ASN A 642 0.62 -6.67 -8.77
C ASN A 642 1.87 -6.01 -9.35
N ASN A 643 2.50 -5.16 -8.54
CA ASN A 643 3.79 -4.55 -8.81
C ASN A 643 4.54 -4.37 -7.49
N LYS A 644 5.76 -4.92 -7.41
CA LYS A 644 6.58 -4.91 -6.17
C LYS A 644 6.89 -3.50 -5.66
N LYS A 645 6.91 -2.48 -6.52
CA LYS A 645 7.16 -1.09 -6.09
C LYS A 645 6.01 -0.50 -5.27
N LEU A 646 4.78 -0.98 -5.44
CA LEU A 646 3.64 -0.53 -4.63
C LEU A 646 3.82 -0.84 -3.15
N LEU A 647 4.52 -1.93 -2.83
CA LEU A 647 4.79 -2.37 -1.45
C LEU A 647 5.74 -1.44 -0.68
N SER A 648 6.44 -0.56 -1.37
CA SER A 648 7.33 0.46 -0.80
C SER A 648 6.87 1.90 -1.07
N ASP A 649 5.73 2.08 -1.75
CA ASP A 649 5.17 3.39 -2.05
C ASP A 649 4.37 3.91 -0.85
N ILE A 650 4.96 4.84 -0.10
CA ILE A 650 4.39 5.36 1.15
C ILE A 650 3.10 6.12 0.92
N ASP A 651 2.92 6.80 -0.21
CA ASP A 651 1.67 7.48 -0.54
C ASP A 651 0.54 6.47 -0.70
N ILE A 652 0.80 5.38 -1.42
CA ILE A 652 -0.15 4.28 -1.59
C ILE A 652 -0.40 3.58 -0.26
N LEU A 653 0.65 3.27 0.52
CA LEU A 653 0.51 2.62 1.82
C LEU A 653 -0.17 3.51 2.87
N SER A 654 -0.07 4.83 2.75
CA SER A 654 -0.83 5.76 3.61
C SER A 654 -2.32 5.75 3.29
N LEU A 655 -2.68 5.60 2.01
CA LEU A 655 -4.08 5.50 1.57
C LEU A 655 -4.65 4.10 1.82
N TYR A 656 -3.87 3.07 1.51
CA TYR A 656 -4.28 1.67 1.52
C TYR A 656 -3.29 0.82 2.33
N PRO A 657 -3.25 0.95 3.67
CA PRO A 657 -2.23 0.31 4.52
C PRO A 657 -2.18 -1.22 4.38
N TRP A 658 -3.30 -1.85 4.05
CA TRP A 658 -3.41 -3.30 3.88
C TRP A 658 -2.59 -3.85 2.70
N ILE A 659 -2.20 -3.01 1.72
CA ILE A 659 -1.34 -3.42 0.60
C ILE A 659 -0.02 -3.99 1.14
N ALA A 660 0.52 -3.47 2.25
CA ALA A 660 1.72 -4.02 2.89
C ALA A 660 1.56 -5.48 3.36
N GLY A 661 0.34 -5.92 3.62
CA GLY A 661 0.03 -7.29 4.05
C GLY A 661 -0.28 -8.27 2.92
N VAL A 662 -0.46 -7.79 1.68
CA VAL A 662 -0.90 -8.63 0.55
C VAL A 662 0.10 -9.73 0.24
N ASP A 663 1.41 -9.43 0.20
CA ASP A 663 2.44 -10.43 -0.09
C ASP A 663 2.47 -11.59 0.92
N ALA A 664 2.29 -11.28 2.20
CA ALA A 664 2.21 -12.29 3.25
C ALA A 664 0.95 -13.14 3.09
N ALA A 665 -0.21 -12.50 2.84
CA ALA A 665 -1.46 -13.19 2.61
C ALA A 665 -1.42 -14.08 1.36
N MET A 666 -0.75 -13.61 0.28
CA MET A 666 -0.55 -14.41 -0.93
C MET A 666 0.35 -15.63 -0.70
N ALA A 667 1.40 -15.50 0.12
CA ALA A 667 2.32 -16.61 0.43
C ALA A 667 1.66 -17.71 1.27
N ASP A 668 0.77 -17.33 2.19
CA ASP A 668 0.08 -18.26 3.09
C ASP A 668 -1.25 -18.77 2.50
N GLY A 669 -1.75 -18.07 1.47
CA GLY A 669 -3.05 -18.33 0.86
C GLY A 669 -3.08 -19.51 -0.08
N ARG A 670 -4.27 -20.11 -0.21
CA ARG A 670 -4.57 -21.17 -1.18
C ARG A 670 -6.00 -21.01 -1.68
N ARG A 671 -6.28 -21.49 -2.90
CA ARG A 671 -7.65 -21.58 -3.41
C ARG A 671 -8.19 -22.99 -3.24
N HIS A 672 -7.42 -23.99 -3.61
CA HIS A 672 -7.76 -25.42 -3.49
C HIS A 672 -6.61 -26.19 -2.83
N ASP A 673 -6.88 -27.39 -2.39
CA ASP A 673 -5.86 -28.31 -1.96
C ASP A 673 -5.15 -28.92 -3.19
N GLU A 674 -3.88 -29.30 -3.06
CA GLU A 674 -3.17 -29.95 -4.17
C GLU A 674 -3.89 -31.24 -4.58
N VAL A 675 -4.31 -31.31 -5.83
CA VAL A 675 -4.95 -32.48 -6.42
C VAL A 675 -3.91 -33.25 -7.22
N PRO A 676 -3.67 -34.51 -6.95
CA PRO A 676 -2.85 -35.34 -7.81
C PRO A 676 -3.51 -35.51 -9.19
N ASN A 677 -2.86 -35.01 -10.25
CA ASN A 677 -3.06 -35.37 -11.66
C ASN A 677 -4.34 -34.91 -12.41
N ALA A 678 -5.10 -33.90 -11.97
CA ALA A 678 -6.25 -33.45 -12.76
C ALA A 678 -6.43 -31.92 -12.77
N ALA A 679 -6.94 -31.37 -13.86
CA ALA A 679 -7.49 -30.02 -13.89
C ALA A 679 -8.72 -30.00 -12.96
N PHE A 680 -8.62 -29.33 -11.84
CA PHE A 680 -9.70 -29.21 -10.87
C PHE A 680 -10.62 -28.06 -11.25
N ASN A 681 -11.92 -28.34 -11.34
CA ASN A 681 -12.95 -27.32 -11.59
C ASN A 681 -13.37 -26.70 -10.24
N GLU A 682 -12.61 -25.70 -9.80
CA GLU A 682 -12.84 -24.98 -8.55
C GLU A 682 -14.22 -24.32 -8.51
N TYR A 683 -14.64 -23.67 -9.60
CA TYR A 683 -15.93 -23.00 -9.68
C TYR A 683 -17.11 -23.99 -9.48
N ARG A 684 -17.03 -25.17 -10.08
CA ARG A 684 -18.05 -26.22 -9.90
C ARG A 684 -18.06 -26.76 -8.48
N PHE A 685 -16.87 -26.96 -7.90
CA PHE A 685 -16.72 -27.38 -6.51
C PHE A 685 -17.36 -26.39 -5.54
N GLU A 686 -16.99 -25.11 -5.66
CA GLU A 686 -17.53 -24.03 -4.82
C GLU A 686 -19.05 -23.87 -4.97
N LYS A 687 -19.59 -24.02 -6.18
CA LYS A 687 -21.05 -24.00 -6.40
C LYS A 687 -21.77 -25.13 -5.67
N ILE A 688 -21.26 -26.35 -5.74
CA ILE A 688 -21.89 -27.50 -5.09
C ILE A 688 -21.78 -27.35 -3.57
N LEU A 689 -20.57 -27.14 -3.06
CA LEU A 689 -20.30 -27.00 -1.63
C LEU A 689 -21.10 -25.86 -1.02
N GLY A 690 -21.02 -24.69 -1.62
CA GLY A 690 -21.67 -23.48 -1.11
C GLY A 690 -23.19 -23.51 -1.19
N SER A 691 -23.78 -24.25 -2.17
CA SER A 691 -25.22 -24.46 -2.21
C SER A 691 -25.73 -25.17 -0.95
N SER A 692 -25.05 -26.24 -0.54
CA SER A 692 -25.42 -27.00 0.65
C SER A 692 -25.13 -26.21 1.94
N ILE A 693 -24.01 -25.48 2.00
CA ILE A 693 -23.71 -24.57 3.12
C ILE A 693 -24.80 -23.50 3.26
N ARG A 694 -25.22 -22.87 2.17
CA ARG A 694 -26.31 -21.90 2.19
C ARG A 694 -27.63 -22.50 2.67
N SER A 695 -27.96 -23.71 2.20
CA SER A 695 -29.18 -24.40 2.65
C SER A 695 -29.18 -24.60 4.16
N ALA A 696 -28.02 -24.94 4.76
CA ALA A 696 -27.88 -25.04 6.20
C ALA A 696 -27.93 -23.68 6.91
N LEU A 697 -27.28 -22.65 6.37
CA LEU A 697 -27.28 -21.29 6.93
C LEU A 697 -28.68 -20.66 6.99
N PHE A 698 -29.49 -20.90 5.95
CA PHE A 698 -30.87 -20.40 5.88
C PHE A 698 -31.90 -21.32 6.53
N GLY A 699 -31.46 -22.44 7.13
CA GLY A 699 -32.36 -23.40 7.77
C GLY A 699 -33.28 -24.15 6.81
N ILE A 700 -32.93 -24.22 5.52
CA ILE A 700 -33.65 -24.99 4.49
C ILE A 700 -33.41 -26.50 4.71
N LEU A 701 -32.17 -26.83 5.04
CA LEU A 701 -31.74 -28.17 5.42
C LEU A 701 -31.11 -28.16 6.82
N ASP A 702 -31.29 -29.21 7.58
CA ASP A 702 -30.45 -29.44 8.75
C ASP A 702 -29.00 -29.74 8.35
N VAL A 703 -28.09 -29.67 9.30
CA VAL A 703 -26.65 -29.81 9.04
C VAL A 703 -26.31 -31.18 8.40
N ASP A 704 -26.90 -32.26 8.88
CA ASP A 704 -26.58 -33.58 8.39
C ASP A 704 -27.12 -33.83 6.98
N SER A 705 -28.34 -33.35 6.70
CA SER A 705 -28.94 -33.36 5.37
C SER A 705 -28.15 -32.51 4.37
N ALA A 706 -27.67 -31.33 4.78
CA ALA A 706 -26.84 -30.46 3.92
C ALA A 706 -25.49 -31.12 3.57
N ILE A 707 -24.86 -31.80 4.54
CA ILE A 707 -23.61 -32.55 4.31
C ILE A 707 -23.84 -33.70 3.35
N ALA A 708 -24.92 -34.49 3.55
CA ALA A 708 -25.27 -35.63 2.69
C ALA A 708 -25.55 -35.17 1.24
N GLU A 709 -26.26 -34.06 1.06
CA GLU A 709 -26.50 -33.46 -0.25
C GLU A 709 -25.21 -32.97 -0.91
N ALA A 710 -24.33 -32.31 -0.15
CA ALA A 710 -23.02 -31.86 -0.64
C ALA A 710 -22.20 -33.07 -1.13
N GLN A 711 -22.06 -34.14 -0.34
CA GLN A 711 -21.30 -35.33 -0.70
C GLN A 711 -21.87 -35.99 -1.96
N LYS A 712 -23.18 -36.22 -2.00
CA LYS A 712 -23.85 -36.81 -3.17
C LYS A 712 -23.56 -36.05 -4.46
N ASN A 713 -23.61 -34.70 -4.42
CA ASN A 713 -23.39 -33.87 -5.59
C ASN A 713 -21.91 -33.79 -5.98
N LEU A 714 -20.99 -33.81 -4.99
CA LEU A 714 -19.55 -33.89 -5.23
C LEU A 714 -19.15 -35.25 -5.83
N ASP A 715 -19.72 -36.37 -5.32
CA ASP A 715 -19.50 -37.70 -5.90
C ASP A 715 -19.92 -37.74 -7.37
N ALA A 716 -21.09 -37.21 -7.68
CA ALA A 716 -21.58 -37.16 -9.05
C ALA A 716 -20.73 -36.24 -9.97
N ALA A 717 -20.04 -35.26 -9.44
CA ALA A 717 -19.26 -34.27 -10.19
C ALA A 717 -17.78 -34.67 -10.34
N PHE A 718 -17.17 -35.27 -9.33
CA PHE A 718 -15.70 -35.41 -9.21
C PHE A 718 -15.22 -36.83 -8.88
N ASN A 719 -15.98 -37.61 -8.16
CA ASN A 719 -15.57 -38.95 -7.66
C ASN A 719 -16.06 -40.11 -8.55
N ARG A 720 -16.17 -39.89 -9.87
CA ARG A 720 -16.61 -40.90 -10.83
C ARG A 720 -15.49 -41.88 -11.21
#